data_848614d0081c842843ea92f7d2e0eee7
#
_entry.id   848614d0081c842843ea92f7d2e0eee7
#
_cell.length_a   1.000
_cell.length_b   1.000
_cell.length_c   1.000
_cell.angle_alpha   90.00
_cell.angle_beta   90.00
_cell.angle_gamma   90.00
#
_symmetry.space_group_name_H-M   'P 1'
#
loop_
_entity.id
_entity.type
_entity.pdbx_description
1 polymer ?
#
loop_
_entity_poly.entity_id
_entity_poly.type
_entity_poly.pdbx_seq_one_letter_code
_entity_poly.pdbx_strand_id
1 'polypeptide(L)'
;RDVEIINGKTYWYRPFDAVDEFTKKWTPQQNHNLSVTGGTDKTTFNISLGYMKQEGVMTFNTDQYDRYTLNSNITTKIRDWWKVRTNVLFTRSVNSQPYKYTSGYTDVWYYLMRWPRWYPYGQYEGKDIRSAVTEIKQANREKLISNYVRANLGTTITPIEGLDINFDYTFSLYNQSQHRAGGRVEAWDMFVSDPLHTWNSNVYGSSHNKVIRTSQYTMNNVFKAYATYNFDLKEKHNFKVMAGFDAESRERLGHYSEGRGMISTSLPEIGLTTDAEYARTNGSSYNYNKEFAAVGFFGRVNYDFMGKYLLEANVRYDGSSMFPDGKKFGFFPSFSAGWRASEESFFQWAKPALSDLKLRGSWGTIGNQDVAANTFISTMASGTSGWVVNGVNLLRLSAPTVVSSALTWEKVTTLDLGFDARFFNGDFGVTFDWYQRVTSDMHTAGVTLPSTFGASVPKINFGELTATGWELALDYSHKFSNGLGLNVRGSISHVTEEITKWSDKDKSVTGNYKGKKLGEIWGFETEGIFQSEAEVEAHADQSLYETGAFKFGVGDIKYKDLNGDGVINNGDPNNKEHGVGTLQNHGDLKVIGNELPDFEYGITVGLDYKGFDFSTYFQGVGSRDYWAYGNVAIPSGMSA
;
A
#
# COMPACT_ATOMS: atom_id res chain seq x y z
N ARG A 1 24.88 42.90 -8.08
CA ARG A 1 24.90 42.18 -9.37
C ARG A 1 24.42 40.77 -9.13
N ASP A 2 23.41 40.36 -9.86
CA ASP A 2 22.85 38.98 -9.75
C ASP A 2 23.31 38.07 -10.90
N VAL A 3 23.84 38.67 -11.98
CA VAL A 3 24.44 37.97 -13.14
C VAL A 3 25.64 38.76 -13.62
N GLU A 4 26.74 38.10 -13.94
CA GLU A 4 27.97 38.70 -14.48
C GLU A 4 28.54 37.83 -15.61
N ILE A 5 29.04 38.48 -16.67
CA ILE A 5 29.69 37.77 -17.77
C ILE A 5 31.21 38.07 -17.66
N ILE A 6 31.99 37.04 -17.41
CA ILE A 6 33.44 37.09 -17.27
C ILE A 6 34.06 36.18 -18.32
N ASN A 7 34.90 36.74 -19.22
CA ASN A 7 35.56 35.99 -20.31
C ASN A 7 34.56 35.14 -21.16
N GLY A 8 33.37 35.68 -21.45
CA GLY A 8 32.35 35.03 -22.21
C GLY A 8 31.49 34.01 -21.44
N LYS A 9 31.79 33.75 -20.18
CA LYS A 9 31.04 32.84 -19.33
C LYS A 9 30.08 33.59 -18.44
N THR A 10 28.87 33.07 -18.29
CA THR A 10 27.83 33.65 -17.45
C THR A 10 27.89 33.07 -16.04
N TYR A 11 28.04 33.95 -15.06
CA TYR A 11 28.05 33.64 -13.63
C TYR A 11 26.78 34.16 -12.98
N TRP A 12 26.13 33.30 -12.17
CA TRP A 12 24.85 33.56 -11.54
C TRP A 12 25.03 33.75 -10.04
N TYR A 13 24.53 34.84 -9.48
CA TYR A 13 24.61 35.18 -8.05
C TYR A 13 23.21 35.36 -7.48
N ARG A 14 22.35 34.36 -7.59
CA ARG A 14 20.94 34.38 -7.18
C ARG A 14 20.63 33.27 -6.18
N PRO A 15 21.18 33.38 -4.93
CA PRO A 15 20.86 32.39 -3.91
C PRO A 15 19.38 32.46 -3.55
N PHE A 16 18.72 31.30 -3.39
CA PHE A 16 17.33 31.23 -2.97
C PHE A 16 17.06 29.91 -2.24
N ASP A 17 15.98 29.89 -1.44
CA ASP A 17 15.48 28.65 -0.84
C ASP A 17 14.35 28.10 -1.71
N ALA A 18 14.61 26.93 -2.32
CA ALA A 18 13.66 26.34 -3.24
C ALA A 18 12.35 25.93 -2.55
N VAL A 19 12.42 25.49 -1.31
CA VAL A 19 11.22 25.06 -0.57
C VAL A 19 10.34 26.27 -0.25
N ASP A 20 10.92 27.33 0.30
CA ASP A 20 10.18 28.54 0.66
C ASP A 20 9.57 29.24 -0.57
N GLU A 21 10.29 29.25 -1.70
CA GLU A 21 9.84 29.93 -2.92
C GLU A 21 8.71 29.14 -3.64
N PHE A 22 8.76 27.80 -3.59
CA PHE A 22 7.89 26.96 -4.41
C PHE A 22 6.75 26.34 -3.66
N THR A 23 6.72 26.43 -2.33
CA THR A 23 5.63 25.85 -1.54
C THR A 23 4.79 26.92 -0.85
N LYS A 24 3.49 26.71 -0.87
CA LYS A 24 2.55 27.52 -0.10
C LYS A 24 2.64 27.13 1.38
N LYS A 25 2.62 28.13 2.27
CA LYS A 25 2.53 27.89 3.73
C LYS A 25 1.18 27.29 4.14
N TRP A 26 0.12 27.61 3.38
CA TRP A 26 -1.25 27.16 3.62
C TRP A 26 -1.93 26.77 2.32
N THR A 27 -2.60 25.63 2.31
CA THR A 27 -3.40 25.17 1.18
C THR A 27 -4.84 24.94 1.62
N PRO A 28 -5.85 25.43 0.85
CA PRO A 28 -7.23 25.26 1.21
C PRO A 28 -7.72 23.84 0.93
N GLN A 29 -8.49 23.30 1.87
CA GLN A 29 -9.31 22.12 1.69
C GLN A 29 -10.75 22.47 2.10
N GLN A 30 -11.71 22.09 1.28
CA GLN A 30 -13.13 22.27 1.55
C GLN A 30 -13.84 20.92 1.49
N ASN A 31 -14.75 20.70 2.44
CA ASN A 31 -15.57 19.50 2.47
C ASN A 31 -17.00 19.90 2.87
N HIS A 32 -17.94 19.68 1.97
CA HIS A 32 -19.35 19.99 2.16
C HIS A 32 -20.17 18.71 2.07
N ASN A 33 -20.97 18.44 3.08
CA ASN A 33 -21.86 17.30 3.11
C ASN A 33 -23.29 17.76 3.43
N LEU A 34 -24.23 17.28 2.63
CA LEU A 34 -25.65 17.46 2.85
C LEU A 34 -26.30 16.09 2.93
N SER A 35 -27.06 15.82 3.97
CA SER A 35 -27.79 14.57 4.11
C SER A 35 -29.25 14.81 4.50
N VAL A 36 -30.12 13.99 3.94
CA VAL A 36 -31.54 13.94 4.29
C VAL A 36 -31.88 12.53 4.68
N THR A 37 -32.38 12.37 5.89
CA THR A 37 -32.84 11.08 6.43
C THR A 37 -34.33 11.22 6.79
N GLY A 38 -35.10 10.23 6.42
CA GLY A 38 -36.53 10.23 6.72
C GLY A 38 -37.14 8.86 6.50
N GLY A 39 -38.42 8.78 6.74
CA GLY A 39 -39.16 7.55 6.47
C GLY A 39 -40.56 7.51 7.06
N THR A 40 -41.19 6.37 6.84
CA THR A 40 -42.44 5.93 7.41
C THR A 40 -42.24 4.60 8.07
N ASP A 41 -43.26 4.00 8.67
CA ASP A 41 -43.22 2.64 9.23
C ASP A 41 -42.84 1.58 8.20
N LYS A 42 -43.00 1.86 6.90
CA LYS A 42 -42.72 0.92 5.80
C LYS A 42 -41.45 1.24 5.05
N THR A 43 -41.05 2.49 4.94
CA THR A 43 -39.89 2.89 4.12
C THR A 43 -39.02 3.85 4.90
N THR A 44 -37.75 3.54 4.96
CA THR A 44 -36.70 4.42 5.50
C THR A 44 -35.72 4.77 4.40
N PHE A 45 -35.24 6.00 4.39
CA PHE A 45 -34.23 6.42 3.43
C PHE A 45 -33.17 7.34 4.07
N ASN A 46 -31.99 7.27 3.54
CA ASN A 46 -30.90 8.21 3.78
C ASN A 46 -30.27 8.55 2.42
N ILE A 47 -30.26 9.83 2.07
CA ILE A 47 -29.64 10.34 0.84
C ILE A 47 -28.65 11.41 1.24
N SER A 48 -27.40 11.28 0.79
CA SER A 48 -26.35 12.24 1.08
C SER A 48 -25.60 12.66 -0.18
N LEU A 49 -25.25 13.94 -0.22
CA LEU A 49 -24.42 14.57 -1.24
C LEU A 49 -23.15 15.07 -0.57
N GLY A 50 -22.00 14.78 -1.16
CA GLY A 50 -20.70 15.24 -0.70
C GLY A 50 -19.96 15.96 -1.83
N TYR A 51 -19.30 17.05 -1.49
CA TYR A 51 -18.33 17.73 -2.34
C TYR A 51 -17.06 17.98 -1.55
N MET A 52 -15.93 17.62 -2.13
CA MET A 52 -14.61 17.90 -1.58
C MET A 52 -13.75 18.56 -2.65
N LYS A 53 -13.05 19.63 -2.27
CA LYS A 53 -12.01 20.27 -3.06
C LYS A 53 -10.75 20.39 -2.22
N GLN A 54 -9.61 20.03 -2.81
CA GLN A 54 -8.29 20.18 -2.21
C GLN A 54 -7.33 20.74 -3.25
N GLU A 55 -6.54 21.72 -2.85
CA GLU A 55 -5.43 22.26 -3.65
C GLU A 55 -4.09 21.75 -3.12
N GLY A 56 -3.13 21.59 -4.01
CA GLY A 56 -1.77 21.19 -3.66
C GLY A 56 -0.92 22.33 -3.12
N VAL A 57 0.26 21.98 -2.65
CA VAL A 57 1.17 22.89 -1.95
C VAL A 57 2.04 23.74 -2.88
N MET A 58 2.09 23.43 -4.19
CA MET A 58 2.92 24.17 -5.12
C MET A 58 2.35 25.57 -5.40
N THR A 59 3.22 26.59 -5.45
CA THR A 59 2.84 27.98 -5.76
C THR A 59 2.48 28.17 -7.23
N PHE A 60 3.08 27.40 -8.14
CA PHE A 60 2.87 27.49 -9.59
C PHE A 60 2.16 26.26 -10.10
N ASN A 61 1.22 26.43 -11.05
CA ASN A 61 0.52 25.35 -11.72
C ASN A 61 0.07 24.23 -10.76
N THR A 62 -0.49 24.66 -9.60
CA THR A 62 -0.79 23.79 -8.47
C THR A 62 -1.70 22.64 -8.86
N ASP A 63 -1.50 21.49 -8.26
CA ASP A 63 -2.39 20.36 -8.38
C ASP A 63 -3.72 20.63 -7.66
N GLN A 64 -4.77 19.99 -8.13
CA GLN A 64 -6.14 20.15 -7.64
C GLN A 64 -6.87 18.82 -7.68
N TYR A 65 -7.60 18.53 -6.62
CA TYR A 65 -8.48 17.38 -6.49
C TYR A 65 -9.89 17.81 -6.16
N ASP A 66 -10.85 17.40 -7.00
CA ASP A 66 -12.29 17.59 -6.77
C ASP A 66 -12.97 16.23 -6.68
N ARG A 67 -13.86 16.05 -5.71
CA ARG A 67 -14.65 14.83 -5.55
C ARG A 67 -16.12 15.15 -5.26
N TYR A 68 -16.98 14.51 -6.01
CA TYR A 68 -18.44 14.54 -5.85
C TYR A 68 -18.91 13.15 -5.45
N THR A 69 -19.74 13.06 -4.43
CA THR A 69 -20.29 11.79 -3.94
C THR A 69 -21.81 11.90 -3.78
N LEU A 70 -22.55 10.93 -4.30
CA LEU A 70 -23.95 10.70 -4.01
C LEU A 70 -24.07 9.34 -3.36
N ASN A 71 -24.70 9.26 -2.20
CA ASN A 71 -25.04 8.00 -1.55
C ASN A 71 -26.54 7.98 -1.24
N SER A 72 -27.20 6.91 -1.62
CA SER A 72 -28.63 6.68 -1.39
C SER A 72 -28.86 5.30 -0.81
N ASN A 73 -29.44 5.23 0.37
CA ASN A 73 -29.83 3.99 1.04
C ASN A 73 -31.34 4.02 1.26
N ILE A 74 -32.06 3.07 0.70
CA ILE A 74 -33.52 2.95 0.84
C ILE A 74 -33.82 1.54 1.29
N THR A 75 -34.61 1.40 2.34
CA THR A 75 -35.16 0.13 2.81
C THR A 75 -36.67 0.22 2.85
N THR A 76 -37.33 -0.70 2.18
CA THR A 76 -38.80 -0.74 2.12
C THR A 76 -39.30 -2.11 2.58
N LYS A 77 -40.23 -2.10 3.51
CA LYS A 77 -41.00 -3.24 3.96
C LYS A 77 -42.22 -3.39 3.06
N ILE A 78 -42.15 -4.30 2.10
CA ILE A 78 -43.24 -4.54 1.13
C ILE A 78 -44.40 -5.26 1.83
N ARG A 79 -44.05 -6.23 2.68
CA ARG A 79 -44.93 -6.99 3.58
C ARG A 79 -44.20 -7.21 4.90
N ASP A 80 -44.88 -7.69 5.92
CA ASP A 80 -44.24 -8.01 7.21
C ASP A 80 -43.12 -9.05 7.09
N TRP A 81 -43.27 -9.95 6.15
CA TRP A 81 -42.35 -11.02 5.83
C TRP A 81 -41.38 -10.68 4.67
N TRP A 82 -41.48 -9.49 4.02
CA TRP A 82 -40.69 -9.17 2.83
C TRP A 82 -40.17 -7.74 2.88
N LYS A 83 -38.83 -7.60 2.90
CA LYS A 83 -38.09 -6.34 2.87
C LYS A 83 -37.20 -6.25 1.64
N VAL A 84 -37.11 -5.07 1.04
CA VAL A 84 -36.21 -4.76 -0.08
C VAL A 84 -35.28 -3.62 0.34
N ARG A 85 -34.01 -3.75 0.01
CA ARG A 85 -32.97 -2.77 0.27
C ARG A 85 -32.33 -2.36 -1.05
N THR A 86 -32.15 -1.06 -1.24
CA THR A 86 -31.42 -0.51 -2.37
C THR A 86 -30.34 0.43 -1.84
N ASN A 87 -29.09 0.21 -2.24
CA ASN A 87 -28.00 1.11 -1.95
C ASN A 87 -27.34 1.51 -3.27
N VAL A 88 -27.21 2.83 -3.52
CA VAL A 88 -26.52 3.38 -4.67
C VAL A 88 -25.45 4.35 -4.19
N LEU A 89 -24.20 4.09 -4.58
CA LEU A 89 -23.09 5.00 -4.37
C LEU A 89 -22.57 5.42 -5.74
N PHE A 90 -22.50 6.73 -5.96
CA PHE A 90 -21.81 7.32 -7.10
C PHE A 90 -20.71 8.24 -6.59
N THR A 91 -19.50 8.08 -7.12
CA THR A 91 -18.38 8.99 -6.83
C THR A 91 -17.72 9.39 -8.14
N ARG A 92 -17.55 10.68 -8.33
CA ARG A 92 -16.75 11.25 -9.42
C ARG A 92 -15.60 12.02 -8.81
N SER A 93 -14.38 11.71 -9.21
CA SER A 93 -13.20 12.49 -8.84
C SER A 93 -12.46 13.00 -10.07
N VAL A 94 -11.92 14.20 -9.95
CA VAL A 94 -11.09 14.84 -10.96
C VAL A 94 -9.79 15.25 -10.28
N ASN A 95 -8.70 14.63 -10.68
CA ASN A 95 -7.35 15.04 -10.30
C ASN A 95 -6.72 15.79 -11.48
N SER A 96 -6.25 17.00 -11.25
CA SER A 96 -5.58 17.82 -12.24
C SER A 96 -4.26 18.31 -11.69
N GLN A 97 -3.16 17.96 -12.35
CA GLN A 97 -1.79 18.28 -11.91
C GLN A 97 -0.92 18.64 -13.12
N PRO A 98 0.21 19.35 -12.93
CA PRO A 98 1.17 19.55 -14.00
C PRO A 98 1.70 18.21 -14.49
N TYR A 99 1.85 18.06 -15.79
CA TYR A 99 2.42 16.85 -16.37
C TYR A 99 3.89 16.76 -15.99
N LYS A 100 4.25 15.72 -15.26
CA LYS A 100 5.63 15.47 -14.83
C LYS A 100 6.42 14.91 -15.99
N TYR A 101 7.52 15.56 -16.35
CA TYR A 101 8.45 15.03 -17.34
C TYR A 101 9.28 13.92 -16.72
N THR A 102 9.09 12.74 -17.20
CA THR A 102 9.79 11.59 -16.67
C THR A 102 10.99 11.22 -17.53
N SER A 103 12.15 11.71 -17.16
CA SER A 103 13.37 10.93 -17.36
C SER A 103 13.81 10.47 -15.96
N GLY A 104 13.51 9.25 -15.58
CA GLY A 104 14.02 8.55 -14.38
C GLY A 104 14.16 9.25 -13.01
N TYR A 105 14.16 10.58 -12.92
CA TYR A 105 14.52 11.37 -11.74
C TYR A 105 13.54 12.53 -11.46
N THR A 106 12.25 12.35 -11.69
CA THR A 106 11.31 13.47 -11.86
C THR A 106 10.26 13.59 -10.78
N ASP A 107 10.59 13.23 -9.58
CA ASP A 107 9.88 13.73 -8.45
C ASP A 107 10.23 15.20 -8.23
N VAL A 108 9.23 16.09 -8.25
CA VAL A 108 9.40 17.51 -7.92
C VAL A 108 10.09 17.68 -6.58
N TRP A 109 9.74 16.86 -5.60
CA TRP A 109 10.36 16.88 -4.28
C TRP A 109 11.83 16.50 -4.32
N TYR A 110 12.21 15.56 -5.19
CA TYR A 110 13.61 15.22 -5.43
C TYR A 110 14.41 16.45 -5.87
N TYR A 111 13.90 17.20 -6.85
CA TYR A 111 14.58 18.39 -7.34
C TYR A 111 14.59 19.52 -6.30
N LEU A 112 13.48 19.75 -5.59
CA LEU A 112 13.42 20.78 -4.55
C LEU A 112 14.42 20.53 -3.42
N MET A 113 14.57 19.28 -2.97
CA MET A 113 15.52 18.92 -1.92
C MET A 113 16.97 18.95 -2.39
N ARG A 114 17.22 18.67 -3.67
CA ARG A 114 18.57 18.63 -4.23
C ARG A 114 18.99 19.92 -4.91
N TRP A 115 18.12 20.91 -5.03
CA TRP A 115 18.43 22.18 -5.65
C TRP A 115 19.23 23.04 -4.68
N PRO A 116 20.56 23.12 -4.83
CA PRO A 116 21.38 23.88 -3.88
C PRO A 116 21.08 25.37 -4.03
N ARG A 117 21.23 26.10 -2.92
CA ARG A 117 20.91 27.53 -2.86
C ARG A 117 21.71 28.40 -3.82
N TRP A 118 22.84 27.93 -4.33
CA TRP A 118 23.66 28.64 -5.32
C TRP A 118 23.24 28.40 -6.77
N TYR A 119 22.31 27.50 -7.05
CA TYR A 119 21.77 27.35 -8.39
C TYR A 119 20.84 28.53 -8.69
N PRO A 120 20.94 29.17 -9.89
CA PRO A 120 20.15 30.32 -10.22
C PRO A 120 18.67 29.98 -10.39
N TYR A 121 17.84 30.96 -10.07
CA TYR A 121 16.38 30.90 -10.25
C TYR A 121 15.85 32.22 -10.81
N GLY A 122 14.65 32.21 -11.33
CA GLY A 122 13.92 33.38 -11.81
C GLY A 122 14.09 33.59 -13.30
N GLN A 123 14.10 34.84 -13.72
CA GLN A 123 14.20 35.24 -15.13
C GLN A 123 15.47 36.07 -15.37
N TYR A 124 16.04 35.91 -16.55
CA TYR A 124 17.09 36.74 -17.09
C TYR A 124 16.71 37.15 -18.50
N GLU A 125 16.76 38.46 -18.79
CA GLU A 125 16.33 39.04 -20.08
C GLU A 125 14.95 38.57 -20.54
N GLY A 126 13.97 38.49 -19.59
CA GLY A 126 12.59 38.12 -19.87
C GLY A 126 12.33 36.63 -20.09
N LYS A 127 13.35 35.77 -20.00
CA LYS A 127 13.25 34.31 -20.14
C LYS A 127 13.56 33.62 -18.82
N ASP A 128 12.80 32.58 -18.50
CA ASP A 128 13.03 31.76 -17.31
C ASP A 128 14.40 31.06 -17.37
N ILE A 129 15.02 30.86 -16.20
CA ILE A 129 16.22 30.04 -16.06
C ILE A 129 15.78 28.58 -15.86
N ARG A 130 16.46 27.64 -16.50
CA ARG A 130 16.15 26.21 -16.41
C ARG A 130 16.24 25.73 -14.95
N SER A 131 15.13 25.22 -14.45
CA SER A 131 14.99 24.62 -13.14
C SER A 131 13.81 23.65 -13.13
N ALA A 132 13.71 22.80 -12.12
CA ALA A 132 12.55 21.93 -11.93
C ALA A 132 11.24 22.73 -11.87
N VAL A 133 11.29 23.94 -11.32
CA VAL A 133 10.13 24.82 -11.20
C VAL A 133 9.73 25.41 -12.55
N THR A 134 10.67 25.77 -13.37
CA THR A 134 10.38 26.25 -14.73
C THR A 134 9.65 25.17 -15.55
N GLU A 135 10.09 23.93 -15.41
CA GLU A 135 9.40 22.78 -16.03
C GLU A 135 7.96 22.63 -15.56
N ILE A 136 7.71 22.73 -14.24
CA ILE A 136 6.35 22.66 -13.67
C ILE A 136 5.52 23.87 -14.09
N LYS A 137 6.09 25.08 -14.02
CA LYS A 137 5.41 26.34 -14.35
C LYS A 137 4.91 26.34 -15.79
N GLN A 138 5.73 25.83 -16.73
CA GLN A 138 5.44 25.78 -18.17
C GLN A 138 4.78 24.45 -18.61
N ALA A 139 4.59 23.50 -17.72
CA ALA A 139 3.97 22.21 -18.03
C ALA A 139 2.49 22.35 -18.40
N ASN A 140 2.04 21.57 -19.36
CA ASN A 140 0.62 21.31 -19.54
C ASN A 140 0.04 20.53 -18.36
N ARG A 141 -1.27 20.50 -18.27
CA ARG A 141 -1.96 19.78 -17.19
C ARG A 141 -2.26 18.34 -17.59
N GLU A 142 -1.96 17.45 -16.68
CA GLU A 142 -2.51 16.11 -16.67
C GLU A 142 -3.87 16.13 -15.97
N LYS A 143 -4.86 15.45 -16.55
CA LYS A 143 -6.21 15.34 -15.98
C LYS A 143 -6.62 13.88 -15.91
N LEU A 144 -6.93 13.44 -14.69
CA LEU A 144 -7.42 12.10 -14.40
C LEU A 144 -8.85 12.21 -13.87
N ILE A 145 -9.80 11.62 -14.59
CA ILE A 145 -11.21 11.56 -14.21
C ILE A 145 -11.52 10.11 -13.85
N SER A 146 -12.02 9.90 -12.64
CA SER A 146 -12.49 8.59 -12.18
C SER A 146 -13.97 8.67 -11.80
N ASN A 147 -14.75 7.72 -12.29
CA ASN A 147 -16.15 7.56 -11.92
C ASN A 147 -16.32 6.16 -11.33
N TYR A 148 -16.95 6.09 -10.18
CA TYR A 148 -17.31 4.85 -9.51
C TYR A 148 -18.81 4.81 -9.25
N VAL A 149 -19.45 3.77 -9.72
CA VAL A 149 -20.85 3.47 -9.44
C VAL A 149 -20.91 2.14 -8.75
N ARG A 150 -21.63 2.06 -7.65
CA ARG A 150 -22.02 0.79 -7.02
C ARG A 150 -23.51 0.82 -6.74
N ALA A 151 -24.23 -0.16 -7.28
CA ALA A 151 -25.63 -0.39 -7.00
C ALA A 151 -25.78 -1.78 -6.34
N ASN A 152 -26.37 -1.80 -5.17
CA ASN A 152 -26.74 -3.03 -4.47
C ASN A 152 -28.28 -3.11 -4.38
N LEU A 153 -28.82 -4.24 -4.78
CA LEU A 153 -30.22 -4.60 -4.58
C LEU A 153 -30.25 -5.85 -3.68
N GLY A 154 -30.81 -5.69 -2.49
CA GLY A 154 -30.96 -6.76 -1.51
C GLY A 154 -32.43 -7.02 -1.20
N THR A 155 -32.78 -8.27 -0.94
CA THR A 155 -34.10 -8.63 -0.43
C THR A 155 -33.97 -9.64 0.71
N THR A 156 -34.84 -9.49 1.70
CA THR A 156 -34.99 -10.44 2.82
C THR A 156 -36.43 -10.93 2.85
N ILE A 157 -36.60 -12.24 2.84
CA ILE A 157 -37.88 -12.95 2.96
C ILE A 157 -37.85 -13.71 4.26
N THR A 158 -38.82 -13.48 5.15
CA THR A 158 -38.99 -14.16 6.44
C THR A 158 -40.28 -15.01 6.38
N PRO A 159 -40.22 -16.23 5.81
CA PRO A 159 -41.40 -17.04 5.55
C PRO A 159 -42.02 -17.62 6.83
N ILE A 160 -41.22 -17.86 7.84
CA ILE A 160 -41.60 -18.26 9.19
C ILE A 160 -40.76 -17.52 10.20
N GLU A 161 -41.23 -17.43 11.44
CA GLU A 161 -40.49 -16.79 12.53
C GLU A 161 -39.10 -17.45 12.72
N GLY A 162 -38.08 -16.63 12.86
CA GLY A 162 -36.68 -17.02 13.02
C GLY A 162 -35.94 -17.36 11.71
N LEU A 163 -36.61 -17.57 10.57
CA LEU A 163 -35.97 -17.87 9.29
C LEU A 163 -35.96 -16.67 8.36
N ASP A 164 -34.76 -16.17 8.08
CA ASP A 164 -34.50 -15.10 7.09
C ASP A 164 -33.75 -15.67 5.88
N ILE A 165 -34.32 -15.51 4.70
CA ILE A 165 -33.69 -15.85 3.40
C ILE A 165 -33.31 -14.54 2.73
N ASN A 166 -32.02 -14.38 2.44
CA ASN A 166 -31.45 -13.18 1.88
C ASN A 166 -30.89 -13.41 0.49
N PHE A 167 -31.17 -12.48 -0.42
CA PHE A 167 -30.57 -12.39 -1.74
C PHE A 167 -30.01 -10.99 -1.91
N ASP A 168 -28.76 -10.85 -2.31
CA ASP A 168 -28.10 -9.60 -2.58
C ASP A 168 -27.38 -9.65 -3.92
N TYR A 169 -27.62 -8.67 -4.77
CA TYR A 169 -26.86 -8.45 -5.99
C TYR A 169 -26.19 -7.09 -5.96
N THR A 170 -24.90 -7.07 -6.17
CA THR A 170 -24.11 -5.85 -6.24
C THR A 170 -23.44 -5.76 -7.60
N PHE A 171 -23.77 -4.68 -8.31
CA PHE A 171 -23.07 -4.25 -9.51
C PHE A 171 -22.15 -3.08 -9.15
N SER A 172 -20.90 -3.11 -9.60
CA SER A 172 -20.05 -1.93 -9.52
C SER A 172 -19.27 -1.73 -10.82
N LEU A 173 -19.15 -0.46 -11.20
CA LEU A 173 -18.40 0.00 -12.36
C LEU A 173 -17.44 1.10 -11.94
N TYR A 174 -16.15 0.87 -12.12
CA TYR A 174 -15.11 1.88 -12.03
C TYR A 174 -14.63 2.21 -13.45
N ASN A 175 -14.77 3.47 -13.84
CA ASN A 175 -14.30 3.98 -15.12
C ASN A 175 -13.29 5.09 -14.87
N GLN A 176 -12.13 5.01 -15.53
CA GLN A 176 -11.08 6.00 -15.42
C GLN A 176 -10.65 6.46 -16.81
N SER A 177 -10.52 7.77 -16.98
CA SER A 177 -9.99 8.40 -18.19
C SER A 177 -8.89 9.38 -17.81
N GLN A 178 -7.73 9.25 -18.42
CA GLN A 178 -6.59 10.11 -18.17
C GLN A 178 -6.13 10.76 -19.48
N HIS A 179 -5.90 12.05 -19.42
CA HIS A 179 -5.29 12.84 -20.46
C HIS A 179 -3.99 13.45 -19.93
N ARG A 180 -2.89 13.14 -20.55
CA ARG A 180 -1.57 13.69 -20.26
C ARG A 180 -1.00 14.32 -21.53
N ALA A 181 -0.49 15.52 -21.39
CA ALA A 181 0.16 16.19 -22.50
C ALA A 181 1.47 16.80 -22.02
N GLY A 182 2.54 16.57 -22.74
CA GLY A 182 3.80 17.28 -22.55
C GLY A 182 3.63 18.76 -22.89
N GLY A 183 4.53 19.60 -22.38
CA GLY A 183 4.64 21.01 -22.74
C GLY A 183 5.95 21.27 -23.45
N ARG A 184 6.06 22.41 -24.12
CA ARG A 184 7.32 22.91 -24.60
C ARG A 184 7.90 23.84 -23.55
N VAL A 185 8.95 23.40 -22.87
CA VAL A 185 9.67 24.21 -21.91
C VAL A 185 10.84 24.91 -22.61
N GLU A 186 10.90 26.21 -22.47
CA GLU A 186 11.98 27.03 -22.99
C GLU A 186 12.59 27.88 -21.88
N ALA A 187 13.89 27.77 -21.68
CA ALA A 187 14.60 28.43 -20.59
C ALA A 187 16.07 28.66 -20.96
N TRP A 188 16.74 29.58 -20.27
CA TRP A 188 18.19 29.68 -20.31
C TRP A 188 18.82 28.43 -19.68
N ASP A 189 19.76 27.80 -20.38
CA ASP A 189 20.47 26.63 -19.87
C ASP A 189 21.62 27.06 -18.95
N MET A 190 21.42 26.99 -17.66
CA MET A 190 22.42 27.36 -16.68
C MET A 190 23.61 26.40 -16.59
N PHE A 191 23.48 25.17 -17.11
CA PHE A 191 24.56 24.18 -17.10
C PHE A 191 25.56 24.42 -18.23
N VAL A 192 25.20 25.23 -19.20
CA VAL A 192 26.07 25.62 -20.31
C VAL A 192 26.19 27.15 -20.30
N SER A 193 27.30 27.63 -19.81
CA SER A 193 27.55 29.06 -19.60
C SER A 193 28.41 29.74 -20.67
N ASP A 194 28.94 28.98 -21.66
CA ASP A 194 29.86 29.48 -22.66
C ASP A 194 29.59 28.87 -24.06
N PRO A 195 28.92 29.59 -24.96
CA PRO A 195 28.06 30.73 -24.71
C PRO A 195 26.73 30.33 -24.05
N LEU A 196 26.11 31.29 -23.35
CA LEU A 196 24.77 31.07 -22.80
C LEU A 196 23.78 30.82 -23.94
N HIS A 197 23.06 29.70 -23.89
CA HIS A 197 22.06 29.35 -24.90
C HIS A 197 20.74 28.89 -24.28
N THR A 198 19.70 28.87 -25.09
CA THR A 198 18.38 28.44 -24.66
C THR A 198 18.29 26.92 -24.67
N TRP A 199 17.92 26.35 -23.53
CA TRP A 199 17.47 24.97 -23.46
C TRP A 199 16.01 24.86 -23.94
N ASN A 200 15.73 23.89 -24.77
CA ASN A 200 14.39 23.61 -25.27
C ASN A 200 14.08 22.11 -25.13
N SER A 201 12.98 21.79 -24.45
CA SER A 201 12.59 20.42 -24.18
C SER A 201 12.32 19.58 -25.42
N ASN A 202 12.08 20.18 -26.57
CA ASN A 202 11.90 19.46 -27.83
C ASN A 202 13.19 18.78 -28.34
N VAL A 203 14.37 19.26 -27.89
CA VAL A 203 15.67 18.74 -28.33
C VAL A 203 16.05 17.47 -27.58
N TYR A 204 15.59 17.31 -26.35
CA TYR A 204 15.99 16.24 -25.43
C TYR A 204 15.02 15.03 -25.42
N GLY A 205 14.46 14.72 -26.55
CA GLY A 205 13.75 13.47 -26.76
C GLY A 205 12.23 13.56 -26.67
N SER A 206 11.61 12.46 -27.01
CA SER A 206 10.16 12.30 -27.21
C SER A 206 9.32 12.39 -25.92
N SER A 207 9.94 12.56 -24.76
CA SER A 207 9.21 12.57 -23.47
C SER A 207 8.37 13.84 -23.26
N HIS A 208 8.80 14.96 -23.81
CA HIS A 208 8.18 16.28 -23.61
C HIS A 208 7.20 16.67 -24.72
N ASN A 209 7.30 16.08 -25.90
CA ASN A 209 6.52 16.43 -27.07
C ASN A 209 5.54 15.32 -27.43
N LYS A 210 4.66 14.96 -26.49
CA LYS A 210 3.70 13.87 -26.69
C LYS A 210 2.38 14.11 -25.97
N VAL A 211 1.36 13.46 -26.45
CA VAL A 211 0.03 13.38 -25.84
C VAL A 211 -0.28 11.91 -25.55
N ILE A 212 -0.79 11.65 -24.36
CA ILE A 212 -1.19 10.32 -23.92
C ILE A 212 -2.65 10.34 -23.50
N ARG A 213 -3.39 9.35 -23.99
CA ARG A 213 -4.74 9.03 -23.50
C ARG A 213 -4.74 7.61 -22.95
N THR A 214 -5.23 7.46 -21.72
CA THR A 214 -5.53 6.15 -21.16
C THR A 214 -6.97 6.08 -20.74
N SER A 215 -7.59 4.94 -20.96
CA SER A 215 -8.90 4.62 -20.41
C SER A 215 -8.86 3.23 -19.82
N GLN A 216 -9.54 3.05 -18.72
CA GLN A 216 -9.75 1.72 -18.13
C GLN A 216 -11.13 1.67 -17.50
N TYR A 217 -11.71 0.47 -17.52
CA TYR A 217 -12.85 0.19 -16.68
C TYR A 217 -12.66 -1.12 -15.93
N THR A 218 -13.31 -1.21 -14.80
CA THR A 218 -13.45 -2.45 -14.02
C THR A 218 -14.93 -2.62 -13.73
N MET A 219 -15.51 -3.68 -14.22
CA MET A 219 -16.87 -4.09 -13.92
C MET A 219 -16.83 -5.27 -12.97
N ASN A 220 -17.58 -5.18 -11.90
CA ASN A 220 -17.66 -6.25 -10.89
C ASN A 220 -19.12 -6.56 -10.57
N ASN A 221 -19.46 -7.84 -10.59
CA ASN A 221 -20.77 -8.37 -10.22
C ASN A 221 -20.58 -9.33 -9.06
N VAL A 222 -21.35 -9.14 -7.99
CA VAL A 222 -21.36 -10.01 -6.83
C VAL A 222 -22.80 -10.41 -6.54
N PHE A 223 -23.02 -11.70 -6.48
CA PHE A 223 -24.30 -12.30 -6.06
C PHE A 223 -24.10 -13.07 -4.76
N LYS A 224 -25.01 -12.91 -3.80
CA LYS A 224 -25.04 -13.65 -2.54
C LYS A 224 -26.45 -14.15 -2.27
N ALA A 225 -26.56 -15.41 -1.86
CA ALA A 225 -27.81 -15.98 -1.38
C ALA A 225 -27.51 -16.79 -0.11
N TYR A 226 -28.22 -16.49 0.97
CA TYR A 226 -28.03 -17.19 2.24
C TYR A 226 -29.30 -17.20 3.08
N ALA A 227 -29.44 -18.25 3.86
CA ALA A 227 -30.50 -18.39 4.84
C ALA A 227 -29.93 -18.40 6.25
N THR A 228 -30.60 -17.73 7.17
CA THR A 228 -30.27 -17.72 8.59
C THR A 228 -31.48 -18.15 9.38
N TYR A 229 -31.31 -19.13 10.24
CA TYR A 229 -32.37 -19.63 11.14
C TYR A 229 -31.96 -19.47 12.60
N ASN A 230 -32.71 -18.68 13.35
CA ASN A 230 -32.53 -18.44 14.78
C ASN A 230 -33.64 -19.22 15.51
N PHE A 231 -33.25 -20.02 16.49
CA PHE A 231 -34.18 -20.74 17.34
C PHE A 231 -33.59 -20.98 18.73
N ASP A 232 -34.45 -21.06 19.71
CA ASP A 232 -34.10 -21.41 21.09
C ASP A 232 -34.79 -22.71 21.52
N LEU A 233 -34.08 -23.47 22.35
CA LEU A 233 -34.57 -24.67 22.97
C LEU A 233 -34.58 -24.50 24.48
N LYS A 234 -35.75 -24.63 25.09
CA LYS A 234 -35.95 -24.51 26.52
C LYS A 234 -35.44 -23.21 27.12
N GLU A 235 -35.48 -22.10 26.39
CA GLU A 235 -35.06 -20.76 26.81
C GLU A 235 -33.57 -20.66 27.28
N LYS A 236 -32.81 -21.72 27.11
CA LYS A 236 -31.40 -21.83 27.59
C LYS A 236 -30.41 -22.08 26.48
N HIS A 237 -30.84 -22.66 25.40
CA HIS A 237 -29.97 -23.02 24.28
C HIS A 237 -30.36 -22.21 23.06
N ASN A 238 -29.60 -21.16 22.77
CA ASN A 238 -29.84 -20.33 21.61
C ASN A 238 -28.95 -20.78 20.45
N PHE A 239 -29.57 -21.02 19.31
CA PHE A 239 -28.89 -21.44 18.08
C PHE A 239 -29.13 -20.42 16.99
N LYS A 240 -28.07 -20.10 16.25
CA LYS A 240 -28.16 -19.37 15.00
C LYS A 240 -27.38 -20.14 13.93
N VAL A 241 -28.10 -20.68 12.95
CA VAL A 241 -27.52 -21.45 11.85
C VAL A 241 -27.63 -20.64 10.58
N MET A 242 -26.57 -20.60 9.80
CA MET A 242 -26.53 -19.91 8.52
C MET A 242 -25.87 -20.82 7.48
N ALA A 243 -26.43 -20.82 6.27
CA ALA A 243 -25.81 -21.47 5.10
C ALA A 243 -26.08 -20.63 3.86
N GLY A 244 -25.16 -20.61 2.93
CA GLY A 244 -25.31 -19.83 1.72
C GLY A 244 -24.16 -19.99 0.74
N PHE A 245 -24.25 -19.24 -0.33
CA PHE A 245 -23.18 -19.13 -1.31
C PHE A 245 -23.05 -17.69 -1.82
N ASP A 246 -21.89 -17.38 -2.35
CA ASP A 246 -21.61 -16.15 -3.08
C ASP A 246 -20.85 -16.45 -4.37
N ALA A 247 -21.05 -15.59 -5.35
CA ALA A 247 -20.35 -15.65 -6.64
C ALA A 247 -19.93 -14.23 -7.06
N GLU A 248 -18.71 -14.11 -7.52
CA GLU A 248 -18.13 -12.86 -8.01
C GLU A 248 -17.58 -13.04 -9.42
N SER A 249 -17.83 -12.05 -10.29
CA SER A 249 -17.14 -11.92 -11.56
C SER A 249 -16.60 -10.52 -11.71
N ARG A 250 -15.37 -10.39 -12.21
CA ARG A 250 -14.70 -9.12 -12.44
C ARG A 250 -14.04 -9.10 -13.80
N GLU A 251 -14.34 -8.05 -14.55
CA GLU A 251 -13.69 -7.77 -15.82
C GLU A 251 -12.93 -6.45 -15.71
N ARG A 252 -11.67 -6.42 -16.16
CA ARG A 252 -10.85 -5.22 -16.26
C ARG A 252 -10.32 -5.07 -17.66
N LEU A 253 -10.64 -3.95 -18.29
CA LEU A 253 -10.10 -3.57 -19.59
C LEU A 253 -9.34 -2.27 -19.47
N GLY A 254 -8.16 -2.21 -20.09
CA GLY A 254 -7.35 -1.01 -20.16
C GLY A 254 -6.91 -0.73 -21.59
N HIS A 255 -6.89 0.56 -21.94
CA HIS A 255 -6.44 1.06 -23.23
C HIS A 255 -5.45 2.22 -23.04
N TYR A 256 -4.39 2.23 -23.84
CA TYR A 256 -3.38 3.27 -23.88
C TYR A 256 -3.10 3.67 -25.33
N SER A 257 -3.04 4.98 -25.57
CA SER A 257 -2.60 5.55 -26.85
C SER A 257 -1.66 6.73 -26.60
N GLU A 258 -0.66 6.87 -27.44
CA GLU A 258 0.35 7.94 -27.37
C GLU A 258 0.58 8.48 -28.79
N GLY A 259 0.50 9.79 -28.94
CA GLY A 259 0.93 10.52 -30.14
C GLY A 259 2.11 11.42 -29.80
N ARG A 260 3.05 11.57 -30.72
CA ARG A 260 4.25 12.41 -30.57
C ARG A 260 4.28 13.51 -31.63
N GLY A 261 5.09 14.55 -31.39
CA GLY A 261 5.17 15.67 -32.31
C GLY A 261 3.92 16.55 -32.27
N MET A 262 3.58 17.12 -31.08
CA MET A 262 2.47 18.04 -30.94
C MET A 262 2.62 19.25 -31.87
N ILE A 263 1.61 19.52 -32.68
CA ILE A 263 1.53 20.72 -33.51
C ILE A 263 1.35 21.97 -32.65
N SER A 264 0.54 21.86 -31.59
CA SER A 264 0.27 22.95 -30.66
C SER A 264 0.26 22.46 -29.21
N THR A 265 0.91 23.20 -28.32
CA THR A 265 0.86 22.95 -26.87
C THR A 265 -0.41 23.47 -26.21
N SER A 266 -1.09 24.43 -26.84
CA SER A 266 -2.37 24.96 -26.35
C SER A 266 -3.57 24.07 -26.69
N LEU A 267 -3.41 23.16 -27.67
CA LEU A 267 -4.43 22.18 -28.06
C LEU A 267 -3.78 20.78 -28.17
N PRO A 268 -3.47 20.17 -27.03
CA PRO A 268 -2.68 18.93 -26.97
C PRO A 268 -3.59 17.70 -27.19
N GLU A 269 -3.95 17.43 -28.43
CA GLU A 269 -4.77 16.28 -28.82
C GLU A 269 -3.98 15.28 -29.68
N ILE A 270 -4.25 13.98 -29.49
CA ILE A 270 -3.56 12.91 -30.25
C ILE A 270 -3.73 13.09 -31.76
N GLY A 271 -4.94 13.48 -32.21
CA GLY A 271 -5.20 13.75 -33.62
C GLY A 271 -4.45 14.95 -34.21
N LEU A 272 -3.78 15.75 -33.36
CA LEU A 272 -2.95 16.91 -33.75
C LEU A 272 -1.46 16.64 -33.44
N THR A 273 -1.02 15.41 -33.63
CA THR A 273 0.39 15.01 -33.53
C THR A 273 0.89 14.60 -34.90
N THR A 274 2.16 14.93 -35.20
CA THR A 274 2.77 14.64 -36.52
C THR A 274 3.28 13.22 -36.65
N ASP A 275 3.61 12.59 -35.54
CA ASP A 275 4.14 11.23 -35.45
C ASP A 275 3.04 10.31 -34.89
N ALA A 276 2.06 10.02 -35.76
CA ALA A 276 0.84 9.27 -35.42
C ALA A 276 1.08 7.77 -35.16
N GLU A 277 2.29 7.27 -35.32
CA GLU A 277 2.57 5.82 -35.35
C GLU A 277 2.68 5.14 -34.00
N TYR A 278 2.50 5.86 -32.88
CA TYR A 278 2.63 5.24 -31.58
C TYR A 278 1.30 5.05 -30.83
N ALA A 279 0.40 4.28 -31.42
CA ALA A 279 -0.45 3.45 -30.58
C ALA A 279 0.43 2.32 -30.00
N ARG A 280 1.12 2.55 -28.89
CA ARG A 280 1.85 1.47 -28.21
C ARG A 280 0.85 0.51 -27.58
N THR A 281 0.47 -0.49 -28.35
CA THR A 281 -0.33 -1.61 -27.87
C THR A 281 0.52 -2.62 -27.09
N ASN A 282 1.83 -2.65 -27.30
CA ASN A 282 2.73 -3.63 -26.69
C ASN A 282 3.56 -3.03 -25.55
N GLY A 283 3.48 -3.66 -24.38
CA GLY A 283 4.34 -3.39 -23.23
C GLY A 283 3.86 -2.27 -22.30
N SER A 284 2.71 -1.67 -22.53
CA SER A 284 2.10 -0.76 -21.56
C SER A 284 1.33 -1.54 -20.51
N SER A 285 1.55 -1.24 -19.23
CA SER A 285 0.75 -1.77 -18.12
C SER A 285 -0.74 -1.39 -18.19
N TYR A 286 -1.11 -0.51 -19.12
CA TYR A 286 -2.47 -0.04 -19.33
C TYR A 286 -3.23 -0.77 -20.46
N ASN A 287 -2.57 -1.54 -21.32
CA ASN A 287 -3.24 -2.36 -22.33
C ASN A 287 -3.40 -3.77 -21.78
N TYR A 288 -4.57 -4.08 -21.26
CA TYR A 288 -4.89 -5.39 -20.71
C TYR A 288 -6.38 -5.71 -20.83
N ASN A 289 -6.67 -6.98 -20.92
CA ASN A 289 -7.97 -7.57 -20.61
C ASN A 289 -7.73 -8.63 -19.53
N LYS A 290 -8.37 -8.47 -18.38
CA LYS A 290 -8.23 -9.39 -17.24
C LYS A 290 -9.61 -9.74 -16.72
N GLU A 291 -9.86 -11.02 -16.62
CA GLU A 291 -11.07 -11.59 -16.08
C GLU A 291 -10.76 -12.37 -14.80
N PHE A 292 -11.70 -12.33 -13.89
CA PHE A 292 -11.64 -13.03 -12.62
C PHE A 292 -13.03 -13.54 -12.28
N ALA A 293 -13.10 -14.74 -11.74
CA ALA A 293 -14.33 -15.30 -11.18
C ALA A 293 -14.02 -16.08 -9.90
N ALA A 294 -14.91 -15.97 -8.93
CA ALA A 294 -14.85 -16.75 -7.69
C ALA A 294 -16.24 -17.19 -7.29
N VAL A 295 -16.33 -18.33 -6.59
CA VAL A 295 -17.55 -18.86 -5.98
C VAL A 295 -17.21 -19.38 -4.59
N GLY A 296 -18.05 -19.09 -3.61
CA GLY A 296 -17.86 -19.54 -2.24
C GLY A 296 -19.15 -20.15 -1.67
N PHE A 297 -19.01 -21.28 -1.00
CA PHE A 297 -20.07 -21.90 -0.20
C PHE A 297 -19.70 -21.75 1.27
N PHE A 298 -20.64 -21.34 2.10
CA PHE A 298 -20.35 -21.12 3.51
C PHE A 298 -21.46 -21.60 4.43
N GLY A 299 -21.05 -21.95 5.63
CA GLY A 299 -21.95 -22.30 6.73
C GLY A 299 -21.43 -21.79 8.05
N ARG A 300 -22.33 -21.44 8.96
CA ARG A 300 -22.04 -21.01 10.32
C ARG A 300 -23.04 -21.57 11.29
N VAL A 301 -22.55 -21.97 12.44
CA VAL A 301 -23.37 -22.33 13.61
C VAL A 301 -22.87 -21.53 14.79
N ASN A 302 -23.74 -20.74 15.39
CA ASN A 302 -23.52 -20.12 16.69
C ASN A 302 -24.38 -20.85 17.72
N TYR A 303 -23.80 -21.12 18.88
CA TYR A 303 -24.46 -21.71 20.02
C TYR A 303 -24.16 -20.90 21.28
N ASP A 304 -25.21 -20.54 21.98
CA ASP A 304 -25.14 -19.85 23.25
C ASP A 304 -25.92 -20.67 24.30
N PHE A 305 -25.26 -21.02 25.37
CA PHE A 305 -25.89 -21.65 26.53
C PHE A 305 -25.98 -20.69 27.70
N MET A 306 -27.20 -20.21 27.96
CA MET A 306 -27.54 -19.32 29.08
C MET A 306 -26.73 -18.01 29.10
N GLY A 307 -26.18 -17.52 27.99
CA GLY A 307 -25.30 -16.38 27.93
C GLY A 307 -23.92 -16.61 28.56
N LYS A 308 -23.60 -17.85 28.96
CA LYS A 308 -22.36 -18.21 29.66
C LYS A 308 -21.33 -18.87 28.78
N TYR A 309 -21.73 -19.83 27.98
CA TYR A 309 -20.86 -20.59 27.07
C TYR A 309 -21.24 -20.28 25.64
N LEU A 310 -20.32 -19.72 24.91
CA LEU A 310 -20.49 -19.25 23.56
C LEU A 310 -19.60 -20.07 22.63
N LEU A 311 -20.18 -20.70 21.61
CA LEU A 311 -19.44 -21.47 20.61
C LEU A 311 -19.83 -20.99 19.22
N GLU A 312 -18.86 -20.88 18.34
CA GLU A 312 -19.09 -20.61 16.92
C GLU A 312 -18.24 -21.54 16.06
N ALA A 313 -18.83 -22.09 15.03
CA ALA A 313 -18.14 -22.85 14.00
C ALA A 313 -18.51 -22.28 12.64
N ASN A 314 -17.50 -21.98 11.82
CA ASN A 314 -17.66 -21.51 10.45
C ASN A 314 -16.92 -22.45 9.50
N VAL A 315 -17.47 -22.63 8.32
CA VAL A 315 -16.81 -23.33 7.21
C VAL A 315 -17.00 -22.55 5.93
N ARG A 316 -15.94 -22.48 5.10
CA ARG A 316 -16.01 -21.97 3.74
C ARG A 316 -15.33 -22.94 2.78
N TYR A 317 -15.92 -23.08 1.61
CA TYR A 317 -15.38 -23.82 0.49
C TYR A 317 -15.37 -22.91 -0.73
N ASP A 318 -14.22 -22.33 -1.03
CA ASP A 318 -14.08 -21.26 -1.99
C ASP A 318 -13.31 -21.71 -3.23
N GLY A 319 -13.81 -21.38 -4.41
CA GLY A 319 -13.19 -21.63 -5.70
C GLY A 319 -12.80 -20.34 -6.42
N SER A 320 -11.64 -20.33 -7.08
CA SER A 320 -11.10 -19.17 -7.78
C SER A 320 -10.57 -19.53 -9.16
N SER A 321 -10.84 -18.67 -10.14
CA SER A 321 -10.28 -18.77 -11.49
C SER A 321 -8.78 -18.46 -11.55
N MET A 322 -8.18 -17.98 -10.45
CA MET A 322 -6.76 -17.66 -10.38
C MET A 322 -5.87 -18.91 -10.33
N PHE A 323 -6.43 -20.08 -10.12
CA PHE A 323 -5.72 -21.35 -9.99
C PHE A 323 -6.06 -22.34 -11.10
N PRO A 324 -5.14 -23.27 -11.44
CA PRO A 324 -5.35 -24.28 -12.48
C PRO A 324 -6.44 -25.27 -12.10
N ASP A 325 -6.91 -26.03 -13.08
CA ASP A 325 -7.91 -27.06 -12.88
C ASP A 325 -7.46 -28.10 -11.84
N GLY A 326 -8.38 -28.53 -11.01
CA GLY A 326 -8.11 -29.43 -9.89
C GLY A 326 -7.46 -28.76 -8.65
N LYS A 327 -7.12 -27.44 -8.72
CA LYS A 327 -6.53 -26.66 -7.62
C LYS A 327 -7.32 -25.39 -7.28
N LYS A 328 -8.44 -25.17 -7.94
CA LYS A 328 -9.27 -23.97 -7.79
C LYS A 328 -9.92 -23.85 -6.41
N PHE A 329 -10.26 -24.96 -5.76
CA PHE A 329 -11.02 -24.95 -4.52
C PHE A 329 -10.15 -25.14 -3.29
N GLY A 330 -10.44 -24.32 -2.25
CA GLY A 330 -9.85 -24.39 -0.92
C GLY A 330 -10.93 -24.55 0.16
N PHE A 331 -10.60 -25.24 1.25
CA PHE A 331 -11.46 -25.41 2.42
C PHE A 331 -10.88 -24.65 3.62
N PHE A 332 -11.70 -23.81 4.25
CA PHE A 332 -11.28 -22.86 5.27
C PHE A 332 -12.23 -22.91 6.48
N PRO A 333 -11.94 -23.75 7.47
CA PRO A 333 -12.71 -23.84 8.71
C PRO A 333 -12.24 -22.80 9.73
N SER A 334 -13.15 -22.40 10.64
CA SER A 334 -12.81 -21.64 11.85
C SER A 334 -13.74 -21.98 13.01
N PHE A 335 -13.19 -21.90 14.21
CA PHE A 335 -13.89 -22.19 15.46
C PHE A 335 -13.57 -21.12 16.50
N SER A 336 -14.54 -20.72 17.30
CA SER A 336 -14.29 -19.88 18.48
C SER A 336 -15.11 -20.35 19.67
N ALA A 337 -14.56 -20.15 20.84
CA ALA A 337 -15.22 -20.41 22.13
C ALA A 337 -15.06 -19.21 23.07
N GLY A 338 -16.11 -18.91 23.82
CA GLY A 338 -16.11 -17.90 24.85
C GLY A 338 -16.78 -18.42 26.12
N TRP A 339 -16.18 -18.13 27.25
CA TRP A 339 -16.73 -18.46 28.55
C TRP A 339 -16.85 -17.21 29.41
N ARG A 340 -18.06 -16.83 29.77
CA ARG A 340 -18.33 -15.73 30.68
C ARG A 340 -18.26 -16.26 32.12
N ALA A 341 -17.03 -16.33 32.63
CA ALA A 341 -16.77 -16.86 34.00
C ALA A 341 -17.46 -16.04 35.07
N SER A 342 -17.66 -14.73 34.86
CA SER A 342 -18.41 -13.84 35.76
C SER A 342 -19.88 -14.25 35.97
N GLU A 343 -20.47 -15.02 35.07
CA GLU A 343 -21.86 -15.50 35.15
C GLU A 343 -21.99 -16.80 35.98
N GLU A 344 -20.87 -17.38 36.42
CA GLU A 344 -20.89 -18.58 37.24
C GLU A 344 -21.20 -18.28 38.71
N SER A 345 -21.86 -19.23 39.39
CA SER A 345 -22.24 -19.06 40.79
C SER A 345 -21.04 -18.89 41.73
N PHE A 346 -19.94 -19.55 41.44
CA PHE A 346 -18.72 -19.43 42.24
C PHE A 346 -18.02 -18.06 42.08
N PHE A 347 -18.40 -17.26 41.09
CA PHE A 347 -17.77 -15.97 40.82
C PHE A 347 -18.45 -14.80 41.51
N GLN A 348 -19.62 -15.01 42.14
CA GLN A 348 -20.45 -13.93 42.70
C GLN A 348 -19.73 -13.08 43.76
N TRP A 349 -18.78 -13.67 44.49
CA TRP A 349 -17.97 -12.94 45.46
C TRP A 349 -17.05 -11.88 44.87
N ALA A 350 -16.63 -12.07 43.62
CA ALA A 350 -15.73 -11.16 42.91
C ALA A 350 -16.48 -10.01 42.20
N LYS A 351 -17.78 -10.17 41.93
CA LYS A 351 -18.60 -9.20 41.17
C LYS A 351 -18.53 -7.75 41.64
N PRO A 352 -18.41 -7.41 42.95
CA PRO A 352 -18.26 -6.02 43.35
C PRO A 352 -17.00 -5.33 42.85
N ALA A 353 -15.91 -6.08 42.62
CA ALA A 353 -14.65 -5.56 42.09
C ALA A 353 -14.50 -5.87 40.58
N LEU A 354 -14.74 -7.12 40.20
CA LEU A 354 -14.64 -7.63 38.81
C LEU A 354 -16.05 -7.98 38.33
N SER A 355 -16.70 -7.01 37.69
CA SER A 355 -18.12 -7.10 37.30
C SER A 355 -18.38 -8.02 36.12
N ASP A 356 -17.42 -8.15 35.19
CA ASP A 356 -17.49 -9.11 34.09
C ASP A 356 -16.10 -9.68 33.80
N LEU A 357 -16.04 -10.99 33.48
CA LEU A 357 -14.86 -11.69 33.01
C LEU A 357 -15.27 -12.69 31.95
N LYS A 358 -14.76 -12.51 30.75
CA LYS A 358 -14.93 -13.42 29.62
C LYS A 358 -13.57 -13.90 29.15
N LEU A 359 -13.38 -15.21 29.11
CA LEU A 359 -12.25 -15.86 28.46
C LEU A 359 -12.66 -16.26 27.04
N ARG A 360 -11.77 -16.11 26.08
CA ARG A 360 -12.04 -16.42 24.66
C ARG A 360 -10.85 -17.05 23.99
N GLY A 361 -11.15 -17.90 23.02
CA GLY A 361 -10.15 -18.45 22.13
C GLY A 361 -10.74 -18.70 20.76
N SER A 362 -9.95 -18.52 19.73
CA SER A 362 -10.33 -18.81 18.36
C SER A 362 -9.18 -19.43 17.60
N TRP A 363 -9.54 -20.30 16.66
CA TRP A 363 -8.65 -20.86 15.68
C TRP A 363 -9.36 -20.87 14.34
N GLY A 364 -8.65 -20.44 13.28
CA GLY A 364 -9.26 -20.41 11.97
C GLY A 364 -8.26 -20.28 10.84
N THR A 365 -8.68 -20.75 9.68
CA THR A 365 -7.90 -20.66 8.44
C THR A 365 -8.67 -19.85 7.41
N ILE A 366 -7.97 -18.94 6.72
CA ILE A 366 -8.46 -18.20 5.55
C ILE A 366 -7.54 -18.43 4.36
N GLY A 367 -8.12 -18.43 3.16
CA GLY A 367 -7.37 -18.54 1.91
C GLY A 367 -7.02 -17.17 1.34
N ASN A 368 -5.79 -17.03 0.85
CA ASN A 368 -5.37 -15.90 0.05
C ASN A 368 -5.22 -16.30 -1.41
N GLN A 369 -5.86 -15.54 -2.30
CA GLN A 369 -5.84 -15.72 -3.76
C GLN A 369 -5.21 -14.54 -4.50
N ASP A 370 -4.52 -13.63 -3.78
CA ASP A 370 -3.89 -12.45 -4.39
C ASP A 370 -2.62 -12.83 -5.15
N VAL A 371 -2.83 -13.47 -6.26
CA VAL A 371 -1.80 -13.86 -7.22
C VAL A 371 -2.05 -13.16 -8.56
N ALA A 372 -1.01 -12.98 -9.35
CA ALA A 372 -1.20 -12.43 -10.69
C ALA A 372 -2.05 -13.39 -11.54
N ALA A 373 -3.01 -12.85 -12.29
CA ALA A 373 -3.87 -13.65 -13.16
C ALA A 373 -3.04 -14.45 -14.17
N ASN A 374 -3.48 -15.67 -14.47
CA ASN A 374 -2.92 -16.54 -15.51
C ASN A 374 -1.45 -16.97 -15.28
N THR A 375 -0.96 -16.92 -14.04
CA THR A 375 0.43 -17.35 -13.70
C THR A 375 0.69 -18.84 -13.95
N PHE A 376 -0.36 -19.63 -14.11
CA PHE A 376 -0.30 -21.06 -14.44
C PHE A 376 -0.41 -21.33 -15.96
N ILE A 377 -0.55 -20.29 -16.78
CA ILE A 377 -0.59 -20.42 -18.25
C ILE A 377 0.79 -20.12 -18.82
N SER A 378 1.35 -21.11 -19.53
CA SER A 378 2.61 -20.93 -20.24
C SER A 378 2.42 -19.99 -21.41
N THR A 379 3.26 -18.96 -21.48
CA THR A 379 3.23 -17.93 -22.54
C THR A 379 4.56 -17.85 -23.24
N MET A 380 4.54 -17.42 -24.52
CA MET A 380 5.74 -17.10 -25.29
C MET A 380 5.77 -15.60 -25.56
N ALA A 381 6.87 -14.94 -25.23
CA ALA A 381 7.05 -13.54 -25.62
C ALA A 381 7.43 -13.45 -27.11
N SER A 382 6.79 -12.51 -27.82
CA SER A 382 7.17 -12.15 -29.19
C SER A 382 8.10 -10.94 -29.17
N GLY A 383 9.00 -10.88 -30.13
CA GLY A 383 9.92 -9.76 -30.33
C GLY A 383 10.60 -9.83 -31.69
N THR A 384 11.37 -8.83 -32.03
CA THR A 384 12.21 -8.87 -33.23
C THR A 384 13.55 -9.53 -32.93
N SER A 385 14.04 -10.37 -33.82
CA SER A 385 15.37 -10.97 -33.72
C SER A 385 16.45 -9.93 -34.02
N GLY A 386 17.67 -10.14 -33.52
CA GLY A 386 18.83 -9.36 -33.94
C GLY A 386 19.33 -9.73 -35.38
N TRP A 387 18.71 -10.71 -36.03
CA TRP A 387 19.06 -11.16 -37.36
C TRP A 387 18.26 -10.39 -38.41
N VAL A 388 18.98 -9.85 -39.37
CA VAL A 388 18.41 -9.14 -40.53
C VAL A 388 18.44 -10.06 -41.75
N VAL A 389 17.29 -10.34 -42.34
CA VAL A 389 17.17 -11.10 -43.59
C VAL A 389 16.50 -10.19 -44.62
N ASN A 390 17.18 -9.95 -45.75
CA ASN A 390 16.71 -9.05 -46.79
C ASN A 390 16.30 -7.66 -46.28
N GLY A 391 17.06 -7.09 -45.32
CA GLY A 391 16.80 -5.77 -44.79
C GLY A 391 15.69 -5.72 -43.71
N VAL A 392 15.11 -6.85 -43.30
CA VAL A 392 14.02 -6.93 -42.32
C VAL A 392 14.44 -7.76 -41.11
N ASN A 393 14.19 -7.25 -39.92
CA ASN A 393 14.32 -8.03 -38.69
C ASN A 393 13.18 -9.04 -38.55
N LEU A 394 13.54 -10.32 -38.43
CA LEU A 394 12.55 -11.40 -38.33
C LEU A 394 11.84 -11.38 -36.97
N LEU A 395 10.56 -11.77 -36.96
CA LEU A 395 9.82 -12.03 -35.73
C LEU A 395 10.43 -13.24 -34.99
N ARG A 396 10.69 -13.07 -33.69
CA ARG A 396 11.17 -14.13 -32.80
C ARG A 396 10.12 -14.43 -31.75
N LEU A 397 9.89 -15.71 -31.45
CA LEU A 397 9.19 -16.17 -30.28
C LEU A 397 10.21 -16.71 -29.26
N SER A 398 10.03 -16.38 -27.99
CA SER A 398 10.82 -16.98 -26.90
C SER A 398 10.37 -18.42 -26.64
N ALA A 399 11.20 -19.19 -25.94
CA ALA A 399 10.76 -20.45 -25.36
C ALA A 399 9.56 -20.20 -24.42
N PRO A 400 8.63 -21.17 -24.31
CA PRO A 400 7.51 -21.05 -23.37
C PRO A 400 7.99 -20.84 -21.95
N THR A 401 7.28 -19.99 -21.19
CA THR A 401 7.55 -19.83 -19.77
C THR A 401 7.24 -21.12 -19.01
N VAL A 402 8.12 -21.51 -18.09
CA VAL A 402 7.86 -22.66 -17.22
C VAL A 402 6.91 -22.22 -16.13
N VAL A 403 5.82 -22.95 -15.97
CA VAL A 403 4.77 -22.67 -14.98
C VAL A 403 4.50 -23.92 -14.13
N SER A 404 4.01 -23.70 -12.91
CA SER A 404 3.59 -24.80 -12.03
C SER A 404 2.11 -25.08 -12.21
N SER A 405 1.76 -26.32 -12.50
CA SER A 405 0.37 -26.82 -12.49
C SER A 405 -0.16 -27.09 -11.08
N ALA A 406 0.70 -26.97 -10.05
CA ALA A 406 0.38 -27.26 -8.65
C ALA A 406 0.00 -26.01 -7.84
N LEU A 407 0.04 -24.81 -8.45
CA LEU A 407 -0.32 -23.57 -7.76
C LEU A 407 -1.75 -23.62 -7.20
N THR A 408 -1.88 -23.26 -5.93
CA THR A 408 -3.15 -23.21 -5.21
C THR A 408 -3.14 -22.08 -4.16
N TRP A 409 -4.16 -22.01 -3.35
CA TRP A 409 -4.34 -21.02 -2.28
C TRP A 409 -3.16 -20.98 -1.33
N GLU A 410 -2.72 -19.78 -0.99
CA GLU A 410 -1.96 -19.57 0.25
C GLU A 410 -2.92 -19.62 1.42
N LYS A 411 -2.46 -20.08 2.59
CA LYS A 411 -3.29 -20.23 3.78
C LYS A 411 -2.76 -19.36 4.91
N VAL A 412 -3.67 -18.68 5.58
CA VAL A 412 -3.37 -17.96 6.81
C VAL A 412 -4.14 -18.59 7.94
N THR A 413 -3.44 -19.26 8.86
CA THR A 413 -4.01 -19.90 10.04
C THR A 413 -3.68 -19.06 11.26
N THR A 414 -4.70 -18.66 12.03
CA THR A 414 -4.53 -17.87 13.24
C THR A 414 -5.07 -18.64 14.44
N LEU A 415 -4.27 -18.72 15.49
CA LEU A 415 -4.68 -19.05 16.86
C LEU A 415 -4.68 -17.77 17.67
N ASP A 416 -5.77 -17.48 18.37
CA ASP A 416 -5.94 -16.32 19.21
C ASP A 416 -6.52 -16.74 20.57
N LEU A 417 -5.92 -16.23 21.65
CA LEU A 417 -6.34 -16.47 23.04
C LEU A 417 -6.41 -15.13 23.75
N GLY A 418 -7.55 -14.83 24.37
CA GLY A 418 -7.73 -13.54 25.02
C GLY A 418 -8.71 -13.57 26.17
N PHE A 419 -8.79 -12.44 26.85
CA PHE A 419 -9.79 -12.20 27.86
C PHE A 419 -10.29 -10.76 27.84
N ASP A 420 -11.54 -10.57 28.24
CA ASP A 420 -12.18 -9.30 28.52
C ASP A 420 -12.56 -9.24 30.00
N ALA A 421 -12.10 -8.21 30.71
CA ALA A 421 -12.42 -7.99 32.11
C ALA A 421 -12.99 -6.59 32.34
N ARG A 422 -14.06 -6.48 33.14
CA ARG A 422 -14.67 -5.22 33.54
C ARG A 422 -14.67 -5.11 35.07
N PHE A 423 -14.20 -3.99 35.56
CA PHE A 423 -14.08 -3.71 36.99
C PHE A 423 -14.98 -2.54 37.36
N PHE A 424 -15.33 -2.48 38.66
CA PHE A 424 -16.05 -1.35 39.26
C PHE A 424 -17.34 -0.99 38.49
N ASN A 425 -18.23 -1.98 38.32
CA ASN A 425 -19.48 -1.87 37.55
C ASN A 425 -19.28 -1.44 36.07
N GLY A 426 -18.12 -1.70 35.51
CA GLY A 426 -17.81 -1.39 34.11
C GLY A 426 -17.02 -0.12 33.86
N ASP A 427 -16.69 0.64 34.93
CA ASP A 427 -15.92 1.88 34.82
C ASP A 427 -14.52 1.66 34.25
N PHE A 428 -13.88 0.52 34.59
CA PHE A 428 -12.57 0.17 34.09
C PHE A 428 -12.59 -1.16 33.31
N GLY A 429 -12.03 -1.16 32.12
CA GLY A 429 -11.95 -2.30 31.22
C GLY A 429 -10.52 -2.69 30.88
N VAL A 430 -10.30 -4.00 30.78
CA VAL A 430 -9.05 -4.60 30.30
C VAL A 430 -9.40 -5.63 29.22
N THR A 431 -8.81 -5.49 28.06
CA THR A 431 -8.87 -6.46 26.96
C THR A 431 -7.44 -6.87 26.62
N PHE A 432 -7.19 -8.15 26.61
CA PHE A 432 -5.88 -8.71 26.25
C PHE A 432 -6.04 -9.84 25.24
N ASP A 433 -5.18 -9.85 24.23
CA ASP A 433 -5.06 -10.88 23.22
C ASP A 433 -3.60 -11.30 23.04
N TRP A 434 -3.39 -12.59 22.91
CA TRP A 434 -2.19 -13.17 22.37
C TRP A 434 -2.54 -13.99 21.14
N TYR A 435 -1.79 -13.80 20.06
CA TYR A 435 -2.06 -14.51 18.83
C TYR A 435 -0.79 -15.04 18.15
N GLN A 436 -0.98 -16.11 17.40
CA GLN A 436 -0.01 -16.61 16.45
C GLN A 436 -0.69 -16.79 15.09
N ARG A 437 -0.13 -16.17 14.06
CA ARG A 437 -0.59 -16.23 12.68
C ARG A 437 0.47 -16.89 11.81
N VAL A 438 0.15 -18.00 11.18
CA VAL A 438 1.02 -18.72 10.26
C VAL A 438 0.48 -18.55 8.85
N THR A 439 1.23 -17.85 7.99
CA THR A 439 0.98 -17.79 6.54
C THR A 439 1.79 -18.88 5.88
N SER A 440 1.13 -19.93 5.41
CA SER A 440 1.74 -21.11 4.80
C SER A 440 1.41 -21.21 3.32
N ASP A 441 2.13 -22.06 2.62
CA ASP A 441 1.95 -22.28 1.18
C ASP A 441 2.13 -20.98 0.35
N MET A 442 2.97 -20.05 0.80
CA MET A 442 3.23 -18.77 0.11
C MET A 442 3.85 -19.02 -1.27
N HIS A 443 3.42 -18.23 -2.25
CA HIS A 443 3.91 -18.33 -3.63
C HIS A 443 5.33 -17.75 -3.75
N THR A 444 6.31 -18.60 -3.66
CA THR A 444 7.74 -18.25 -3.77
C THR A 444 8.37 -18.90 -4.99
N ALA A 445 9.56 -18.45 -5.37
CA ALA A 445 10.38 -19.18 -6.33
C ALA A 445 10.62 -20.61 -5.79
N GLY A 446 10.50 -21.59 -6.67
CA GLY A 446 10.83 -22.97 -6.35
C GLY A 446 12.31 -23.18 -6.08
N VAL A 447 12.73 -24.43 -6.01
CA VAL A 447 14.15 -24.80 -5.87
C VAL A 447 14.95 -24.22 -7.03
N THR A 448 16.11 -23.65 -6.73
CA THR A 448 17.04 -23.11 -7.75
C THR A 448 17.37 -24.19 -8.79
N LEU A 449 17.09 -23.89 -10.05
CA LEU A 449 17.43 -24.77 -11.17
C LEU A 449 18.84 -24.45 -11.68
N PRO A 450 19.57 -25.42 -12.20
CA PRO A 450 20.85 -25.17 -12.86
C PRO A 450 20.71 -24.15 -13.99
N SER A 451 21.71 -23.30 -14.21
CA SER A 451 21.70 -22.29 -15.28
C SER A 451 21.53 -22.91 -16.68
N THR A 452 21.96 -24.15 -16.84
CA THR A 452 21.79 -24.94 -18.07
C THR A 452 20.34 -25.30 -18.39
N PHE A 453 19.41 -25.15 -17.43
CA PHE A 453 17.98 -25.34 -17.67
C PHE A 453 17.41 -24.30 -18.63
N GLY A 454 18.02 -23.11 -18.70
CA GLY A 454 17.69 -22.08 -19.69
C GLY A 454 16.33 -21.40 -19.50
N ALA A 455 15.67 -21.55 -18.34
CA ALA A 455 14.41 -20.90 -18.02
C ALA A 455 14.36 -20.47 -16.55
N SER A 456 13.52 -19.47 -16.26
CA SER A 456 13.31 -19.02 -14.88
C SER A 456 12.58 -20.08 -14.05
N VAL A 457 12.90 -20.13 -12.76
CA VAL A 457 12.25 -21.05 -11.80
C VAL A 457 10.76 -20.66 -11.67
N PRO A 458 9.82 -21.61 -11.83
CA PRO A 458 8.42 -21.31 -11.62
C PRO A 458 8.11 -21.07 -10.15
N LYS A 459 7.10 -20.24 -9.88
CA LYS A 459 6.56 -20.09 -8.53
C LYS A 459 5.83 -21.37 -8.10
N ILE A 460 5.98 -21.72 -6.84
CA ILE A 460 5.32 -22.85 -6.19
C ILE A 460 4.78 -22.43 -4.81
N ASN A 461 3.85 -23.18 -4.24
CA ASN A 461 3.42 -23.03 -2.86
C ASN A 461 4.49 -23.63 -1.92
N PHE A 462 5.34 -22.79 -1.32
CA PHE A 462 6.44 -23.28 -0.52
C PHE A 462 6.74 -22.43 0.72
N GLY A 463 6.75 -21.11 0.63
CA GLY A 463 7.16 -20.23 1.72
C GLY A 463 6.25 -20.30 2.94
N GLU A 464 6.77 -19.95 4.12
CA GLU A 464 6.01 -19.82 5.35
C GLU A 464 6.54 -18.65 6.19
N LEU A 465 5.61 -17.89 6.75
CA LEU A 465 5.85 -16.76 7.64
C LEU A 465 5.00 -16.94 8.90
N THR A 466 5.62 -16.78 10.07
CA THR A 466 4.93 -16.81 11.35
C THR A 466 4.99 -15.43 12.01
N ALA A 467 3.82 -14.87 12.31
CA ALA A 467 3.67 -13.66 13.13
C ALA A 467 3.16 -14.05 14.51
N THR A 468 3.87 -13.66 15.56
CA THR A 468 3.45 -13.85 16.95
C THR A 468 3.39 -12.50 17.64
N GLY A 469 2.25 -12.19 18.25
CA GLY A 469 2.03 -10.90 18.87
C GLY A 469 1.08 -10.94 20.06
N TRP A 470 0.98 -9.79 20.70
CA TRP A 470 0.01 -9.54 21.76
C TRP A 470 -0.50 -8.10 21.69
N GLU A 471 -1.72 -7.91 22.19
CA GLU A 471 -2.39 -6.62 22.24
C GLU A 471 -3.01 -6.43 23.61
N LEU A 472 -2.87 -5.23 24.18
CA LEU A 472 -3.48 -4.83 25.43
C LEU A 472 -4.25 -3.52 25.23
N ALA A 473 -5.53 -3.51 25.55
CA ALA A 473 -6.33 -2.30 25.62
C ALA A 473 -6.88 -2.10 27.04
N LEU A 474 -6.76 -0.88 27.51
CA LEU A 474 -7.29 -0.41 28.80
C LEU A 474 -8.26 0.71 28.53
N ASP A 475 -9.42 0.69 29.17
CA ASP A 475 -10.38 1.79 29.10
C ASP A 475 -10.92 2.13 30.50
N TYR A 476 -11.08 3.41 30.73
CA TYR A 476 -11.69 3.95 31.95
C TYR A 476 -12.73 5.00 31.56
N SER A 477 -13.95 4.85 32.04
CA SER A 477 -15.04 5.80 31.83
C SER A 477 -15.83 6.01 33.10
N HIS A 478 -15.81 7.24 33.59
CA HIS A 478 -16.49 7.57 34.83
C HIS A 478 -17.16 8.96 34.77
N LYS A 479 -18.37 9.06 35.29
CA LYS A 479 -19.07 10.32 35.47
C LYS A 479 -19.11 10.70 36.94
N PHE A 480 -18.36 11.74 37.26
CA PHE A 480 -18.26 12.25 38.64
C PHE A 480 -19.54 12.93 39.10
N SER A 481 -19.75 13.01 40.41
CA SER A 481 -20.93 13.62 41.03
C SER A 481 -21.11 15.11 40.69
N ASN A 482 -20.04 15.81 40.35
CA ASN A 482 -20.06 17.21 39.88
C ASN A 482 -20.52 17.35 38.41
N GLY A 483 -20.82 16.24 37.73
CA GLY A 483 -21.25 16.21 36.34
C GLY A 483 -20.12 16.15 35.29
N LEU A 484 -18.85 16.11 35.71
CA LEU A 484 -17.71 15.89 34.83
C LEU A 484 -17.66 14.41 34.40
N GLY A 485 -17.66 14.16 33.09
CA GLY A 485 -17.38 12.86 32.50
C GLY A 485 -15.92 12.78 32.10
N LEU A 486 -15.26 11.68 32.42
CA LEU A 486 -13.89 11.35 31.99
C LEU A 486 -13.90 10.02 31.24
N ASN A 487 -13.31 10.00 30.06
CA ASN A 487 -13.12 8.80 29.23
C ASN A 487 -11.66 8.72 28.82
N VAL A 488 -10.96 7.68 29.24
CA VAL A 488 -9.56 7.43 28.85
C VAL A 488 -9.48 6.05 28.24
N ARG A 489 -8.85 5.94 27.07
CA ARG A 489 -8.58 4.67 26.43
C ARG A 489 -7.12 4.61 26.00
N GLY A 490 -6.41 3.57 26.42
CA GLY A 490 -5.04 3.28 26.01
C GLY A 490 -4.97 1.93 25.31
N SER A 491 -4.13 1.81 24.30
CA SER A 491 -3.79 0.54 23.66
C SER A 491 -2.31 0.46 23.39
N ILE A 492 -1.76 -0.75 23.49
CA ILE A 492 -0.39 -1.07 23.11
C ILE A 492 -0.37 -2.45 22.48
N SER A 493 0.41 -2.61 21.43
CA SER A 493 0.60 -3.87 20.72
C SER A 493 2.06 -4.11 20.38
N HIS A 494 2.40 -5.39 20.26
CA HIS A 494 3.70 -5.87 19.82
C HIS A 494 3.53 -7.06 18.88
N VAL A 495 4.32 -7.13 17.80
CA VAL A 495 4.34 -8.26 16.87
C VAL A 495 5.76 -8.53 16.38
N THR A 496 6.10 -9.81 16.29
CA THR A 496 7.32 -10.26 15.61
C THR A 496 6.92 -11.18 14.46
N GLU A 497 7.46 -10.92 13.28
CA GLU A 497 7.22 -11.69 12.07
C GLU A 497 8.52 -12.36 11.61
N GLU A 498 8.51 -13.68 11.51
CA GLU A 498 9.68 -14.50 11.18
C GLU A 498 9.38 -15.42 9.99
N ILE A 499 10.29 -15.48 9.04
CA ILE A 499 10.23 -16.43 7.92
C ILE A 499 10.64 -17.82 8.45
N THR A 500 9.66 -18.71 8.58
CA THR A 500 9.89 -20.07 9.14
C THR A 500 10.23 -21.10 8.07
N LYS A 501 9.90 -20.81 6.78
CA LYS A 501 10.25 -21.67 5.65
C LYS A 501 10.51 -20.85 4.39
N TRP A 502 11.65 -21.03 3.76
CA TRP A 502 12.04 -20.33 2.53
C TRP A 502 12.99 -21.19 1.69
N SER A 503 12.96 -20.99 0.38
CA SER A 503 13.88 -21.64 -0.56
C SER A 503 15.01 -20.67 -0.93
N ASP A 504 15.99 -20.56 -0.05
CA ASP A 504 17.22 -19.82 -0.32
C ASP A 504 18.41 -20.76 -0.10
N LYS A 505 19.07 -21.16 -1.18
CA LYS A 505 20.24 -22.04 -1.12
C LYS A 505 21.44 -21.34 -0.53
N ASP A 506 21.62 -20.07 -0.88
CA ASP A 506 22.82 -19.31 -0.53
C ASP A 506 22.63 -18.51 0.77
N LYS A 507 21.38 -18.45 1.28
CA LYS A 507 21.00 -17.72 2.50
C LYS A 507 21.55 -16.29 2.52
N SER A 508 21.39 -15.58 1.38
CA SER A 508 21.86 -14.20 1.24
C SER A 508 21.24 -13.30 2.30
N VAL A 509 22.05 -12.50 2.98
CA VAL A 509 21.59 -11.55 4.01
C VAL A 509 20.69 -10.44 3.43
N THR A 510 20.81 -10.13 2.14
CA THR A 510 19.93 -9.18 1.44
C THR A 510 18.64 -9.81 0.93
N GLY A 511 18.58 -11.15 0.86
CA GLY A 511 17.41 -11.92 0.45
C GLY A 511 16.49 -12.29 1.62
N ASN A 512 15.54 -13.15 1.32
CA ASN A 512 14.74 -13.83 2.33
C ASN A 512 15.35 -15.19 2.66
N TYR A 513 15.42 -15.54 3.94
CA TYR A 513 15.95 -16.81 4.43
C TYR A 513 15.16 -17.29 5.64
N LYS A 514 15.22 -18.58 5.94
CA LYS A 514 14.61 -19.13 7.14
C LYS A 514 15.28 -18.56 8.40
N GLY A 515 14.48 -18.01 9.31
CA GLY A 515 14.90 -17.36 10.56
C GLY A 515 15.02 -15.85 10.45
N LYS A 516 14.82 -15.25 9.25
CA LYS A 516 14.81 -13.80 9.07
C LYS A 516 13.56 -13.20 9.71
N LYS A 517 13.76 -12.20 10.56
CA LYS A 517 12.66 -11.32 10.99
C LYS A 517 12.40 -10.31 9.90
N LEU A 518 11.12 -10.04 9.60
CA LEU A 518 10.78 -9.01 8.63
C LEU A 518 11.25 -7.64 9.14
N GLY A 519 11.73 -6.82 8.20
CA GLY A 519 12.25 -5.49 8.51
C GLY A 519 13.69 -5.46 9.00
N GLU A 520 14.40 -6.58 9.14
CA GLU A 520 15.82 -6.59 9.49
C GLU A 520 16.65 -5.75 8.53
N ILE A 521 17.46 -4.87 9.09
CA ILE A 521 18.44 -4.04 8.38
C ILE A 521 19.82 -4.63 8.63
N TRP A 522 20.46 -5.10 7.59
CA TRP A 522 21.85 -5.53 7.61
C TRP A 522 22.77 -4.38 7.22
N GLY A 523 23.81 -4.12 7.99
CA GLY A 523 24.77 -3.06 7.73
C GLY A 523 26.04 -3.20 8.55
N PHE A 524 27.01 -2.31 8.30
CA PHE A 524 28.23 -2.22 9.08
C PHE A 524 27.97 -1.47 10.40
N GLU A 525 28.58 -1.95 11.48
CA GLU A 525 28.66 -1.21 12.74
C GLU A 525 29.72 -0.13 12.62
N THR A 526 29.48 1.06 13.17
CA THR A 526 30.45 2.13 13.19
C THR A 526 31.14 2.25 14.54
N GLU A 527 32.46 2.48 14.55
CA GLU A 527 33.21 2.79 15.78
C GLU A 527 33.37 4.28 16.03
N GLY A 528 32.95 5.12 15.08
CA GLY A 528 33.04 6.58 15.15
C GLY A 528 33.57 7.18 13.86
N ILE A 529 34.32 8.27 13.99
CA ILE A 529 34.90 9.03 12.89
C ILE A 529 36.41 9.07 13.10
N PHE A 530 37.21 8.90 12.03
CA PHE A 530 38.66 9.03 12.09
C PHE A 530 39.06 10.43 12.57
N GLN A 531 39.90 10.48 13.61
CA GLN A 531 40.36 11.75 14.21
C GLN A 531 41.75 12.14 13.72
N SER A 532 42.55 11.23 13.19
CA SER A 532 43.90 11.47 12.71
C SER A 532 44.30 10.48 11.59
N GLU A 533 45.29 10.86 10.79
CA GLU A 533 45.87 10.00 9.76
C GLU A 533 46.44 8.70 10.38
N ALA A 534 47.02 8.78 11.58
CA ALA A 534 47.53 7.60 12.29
C ALA A 534 46.41 6.59 12.63
N GLU A 535 45.19 7.07 12.90
CA GLU A 535 44.06 6.16 13.07
C GLU A 535 43.66 5.51 11.75
N VAL A 536 43.66 6.27 10.62
CA VAL A 536 43.36 5.71 9.30
C VAL A 536 44.34 4.62 8.94
N GLU A 537 45.66 4.84 9.16
CA GLU A 537 46.72 3.87 8.87
C GLU A 537 46.65 2.62 9.76
N ALA A 538 46.25 2.78 11.02
CA ALA A 538 46.19 1.68 12.00
C ALA A 538 44.89 0.87 11.94
N HIS A 539 43.87 1.36 11.23
CA HIS A 539 42.58 0.70 11.16
C HIS A 539 42.54 -0.45 10.14
N ALA A 540 41.53 -1.35 10.27
CA ALA A 540 41.25 -2.36 9.27
C ALA A 540 41.01 -1.71 7.89
N ASP A 541 41.47 -2.36 6.84
CA ASP A 541 41.36 -1.84 5.47
C ASP A 541 39.90 -1.77 5.00
N GLN A 542 39.38 -0.55 4.83
CA GLN A 542 38.05 -0.31 4.26
C GLN A 542 38.07 0.27 2.84
N SER A 543 39.24 0.21 2.18
CA SER A 543 39.45 0.71 0.82
C SER A 543 38.53 0.04 -0.23
N LEU A 544 37.99 -1.13 0.08
CA LEU A 544 37.04 -1.84 -0.76
C LEU A 544 35.82 -0.97 -1.12
N TYR A 545 35.42 -0.05 -0.24
CA TYR A 545 34.27 0.84 -0.43
C TYR A 545 34.65 2.24 -0.95
N GLU A 546 35.90 2.45 -1.29
CA GLU A 546 36.33 3.67 -1.97
C GLU A 546 35.87 3.68 -3.43
N THR A 547 35.43 4.84 -3.91
CA THR A 547 34.92 4.99 -5.28
C THR A 547 35.48 6.24 -5.95
N GLY A 548 35.99 6.10 -7.15
CA GLY A 548 36.53 7.23 -7.92
C GLY A 548 37.65 7.96 -7.18
N ALA A 549 37.48 9.25 -6.94
CA ALA A 549 38.42 10.09 -6.20
C ALA A 549 38.24 10.03 -4.66
N PHE A 550 37.18 9.36 -4.19
CA PHE A 550 36.91 9.24 -2.76
C PHE A 550 37.88 8.23 -2.12
N LYS A 551 38.55 8.67 -1.08
CA LYS A 551 39.41 7.89 -0.20
C LYS A 551 38.99 8.15 1.23
N PHE A 552 38.97 7.11 2.08
CA PHE A 552 38.72 7.31 3.50
C PHE A 552 39.89 8.08 4.14
N GLY A 553 39.56 9.05 4.96
CA GLY A 553 40.51 9.91 5.64
C GLY A 553 39.96 10.46 6.94
N VAL A 554 40.68 11.40 7.54
CA VAL A 554 40.26 12.10 8.76
C VAL A 554 38.90 12.80 8.53
N GLY A 555 37.94 12.52 9.40
CA GLY A 555 36.56 13.02 9.30
C GLY A 555 35.57 12.02 8.70
N ASP A 556 36.01 10.93 8.12
CA ASP A 556 35.15 9.87 7.57
C ASP A 556 34.77 8.80 8.62
N ILE A 557 33.73 8.02 8.30
CA ILE A 557 33.23 6.97 9.17
C ILE A 557 34.24 5.82 9.27
N LYS A 558 34.44 5.35 10.49
CA LYS A 558 35.26 4.20 10.85
C LYS A 558 34.34 2.99 11.10
N TYR A 559 34.39 1.98 10.22
CA TYR A 559 33.63 0.75 10.35
C TYR A 559 34.35 -0.27 11.22
N LYS A 560 33.60 -1.05 11.97
CA LYS A 560 34.12 -2.04 12.88
C LYS A 560 34.44 -3.35 12.15
N ASP A 561 35.67 -3.82 12.29
CA ASP A 561 36.07 -5.17 11.90
C ASP A 561 35.46 -6.16 12.89
N LEU A 562 34.40 -6.85 12.49
CA LEU A 562 33.64 -7.77 13.36
C LEU A 562 34.25 -9.18 13.39
N ASN A 563 34.89 -9.59 12.30
CA ASN A 563 35.49 -10.93 12.20
C ASN A 563 36.99 -10.95 12.52
N GLY A 564 37.65 -9.79 12.63
CA GLY A 564 39.05 -9.64 13.02
C GLY A 564 40.05 -10.02 11.92
N ASP A 565 39.64 -9.98 10.65
CA ASP A 565 40.50 -10.35 9.52
C ASP A 565 41.36 -9.18 8.98
N GLY A 566 41.12 -7.96 9.49
CA GLY A 566 41.81 -6.75 9.11
C GLY A 566 41.30 -6.07 7.84
N VAL A 567 40.17 -6.51 7.28
CA VAL A 567 39.56 -5.95 6.06
C VAL A 567 38.06 -5.82 6.22
N ILE A 568 37.54 -4.62 6.11
CA ILE A 568 36.09 -4.39 6.15
C ILE A 568 35.45 -4.88 4.84
N ASN A 569 34.60 -5.90 4.95
CA ASN A 569 33.95 -6.51 3.80
C ASN A 569 32.55 -7.09 4.12
N ASN A 570 31.80 -7.47 3.08
CA ASN A 570 30.47 -8.06 3.17
C ASN A 570 30.47 -9.59 2.94
N GLY A 571 31.54 -10.27 3.28
CA GLY A 571 31.73 -11.70 3.10
C GLY A 571 32.60 -12.07 1.89
N ASP A 572 33.03 -11.11 1.07
CA ASP A 572 34.02 -11.29 0.02
C ASP A 572 34.97 -10.07 -0.03
N PRO A 573 36.20 -10.20 0.44
CA PRO A 573 37.16 -9.09 0.48
C PRO A 573 37.54 -8.54 -0.91
N ASN A 574 37.20 -9.26 -1.98
CA ASN A 574 37.48 -8.84 -3.35
C ASN A 574 36.30 -8.28 -4.11
N ASN A 575 35.10 -8.24 -3.51
CA ASN A 575 33.88 -7.84 -4.20
C ASN A 575 33.13 -6.74 -3.43
N LYS A 576 32.96 -5.59 -4.10
CA LYS A 576 32.23 -4.43 -3.56
C LYS A 576 30.72 -4.51 -3.71
N GLU A 577 30.21 -5.47 -4.49
CA GLU A 577 28.79 -5.55 -4.79
C GLU A 577 27.96 -5.92 -3.54
N HIS A 578 26.90 -5.19 -3.31
CA HIS A 578 25.94 -5.51 -2.26
C HIS A 578 25.26 -6.85 -2.57
N GLY A 579 25.06 -7.68 -1.55
CA GLY A 579 24.32 -8.92 -1.67
C GLY A 579 25.16 -10.18 -1.79
N VAL A 580 26.48 -10.06 -1.70
CA VAL A 580 27.41 -11.21 -1.68
C VAL A 580 27.39 -11.92 -0.33
N GLY A 581 27.16 -11.17 0.78
CA GLY A 581 27.10 -11.72 2.14
C GLY A 581 26.04 -12.79 2.31
N THR A 582 26.40 -13.89 2.96
CA THR A 582 25.50 -14.97 3.34
C THR A 582 25.47 -15.12 4.87
N LEU A 583 24.50 -15.84 5.41
CA LEU A 583 24.43 -16.11 6.87
C LEU A 583 25.67 -16.85 7.41
N GLN A 584 26.36 -17.61 6.57
CA GLN A 584 27.56 -18.32 6.94
C GLN A 584 28.84 -17.49 6.76
N ASN A 585 28.80 -16.51 5.87
CA ASN A 585 29.90 -15.63 5.56
C ASN A 585 29.38 -14.24 5.21
N HIS A 586 29.11 -13.42 6.21
CA HIS A 586 28.61 -12.06 6.06
C HIS A 586 29.68 -10.99 6.28
N GLY A 587 30.95 -11.40 6.47
CA GLY A 587 32.05 -10.47 6.79
C GLY A 587 31.74 -9.65 8.03
N ASP A 588 31.81 -8.33 7.89
CA ASP A 588 31.56 -7.37 8.96
C ASP A 588 30.11 -6.84 9.00
N LEU A 589 29.21 -7.43 8.20
CA LEU A 589 27.80 -7.12 8.30
C LEU A 589 27.16 -7.76 9.53
N LYS A 590 26.24 -7.03 10.15
CA LYS A 590 25.33 -7.58 11.18
C LYS A 590 23.95 -6.95 11.05
N VAL A 591 22.96 -7.49 11.76
CA VAL A 591 21.67 -6.81 11.91
C VAL A 591 21.89 -5.59 12.81
N ILE A 592 21.70 -4.39 12.24
CA ILE A 592 21.91 -3.10 12.92
C ILE A 592 20.61 -2.43 13.32
N GLY A 593 19.46 -2.93 12.86
CA GLY A 593 18.16 -2.38 13.19
C GLY A 593 17.02 -3.16 12.57
N ASN A 594 15.81 -2.63 12.78
CA ASN A 594 14.57 -3.15 12.18
C ASN A 594 13.65 -2.00 11.73
N GLU A 595 13.16 -2.08 10.48
CA GLU A 595 12.23 -1.10 9.90
C GLU A 595 10.81 -1.21 10.45
N LEU A 596 10.43 -2.36 11.04
CA LEU A 596 9.13 -2.54 11.64
C LEU A 596 9.13 -2.05 13.10
N PRO A 597 8.04 -1.42 13.56
CA PRO A 597 7.91 -1.00 14.94
C PRO A 597 7.97 -2.18 15.91
N ASP A 598 8.71 -2.02 17.01
CA ASP A 598 8.68 -3.01 18.11
C ASP A 598 7.38 -2.89 18.90
N PHE A 599 6.94 -1.66 19.17
CA PHE A 599 5.65 -1.37 19.83
C PHE A 599 4.90 -0.28 19.10
N GLU A 600 3.57 -0.42 19.04
CA GLU A 600 2.65 0.64 18.64
C GLU A 600 1.69 0.93 19.78
N TYR A 601 1.43 2.21 20.06
CA TYR A 601 0.53 2.59 21.15
C TYR A 601 -0.31 3.81 20.79
N GLY A 602 -1.49 3.88 21.40
CA GLY A 602 -2.41 5.00 21.28
C GLY A 602 -3.10 5.32 22.61
N ILE A 603 -3.33 6.61 22.86
CA ILE A 603 -4.06 7.08 24.05
C ILE A 603 -5.09 8.10 23.62
N THR A 604 -6.35 7.86 23.96
CA THR A 604 -7.44 8.82 23.79
C THR A 604 -7.87 9.33 25.16
N VAL A 605 -8.03 10.64 25.30
CA VAL A 605 -8.60 11.27 26.50
C VAL A 605 -9.79 12.11 26.07
N GLY A 606 -10.94 11.83 26.64
CA GLY A 606 -12.19 12.56 26.46
C GLY A 606 -12.70 13.14 27.78
N LEU A 607 -13.19 14.35 27.72
CA LEU A 607 -13.84 15.05 28.84
C LEU A 607 -15.18 15.60 28.36
N ASP A 608 -16.22 15.44 29.15
CA ASP A 608 -17.51 16.09 28.94
C ASP A 608 -17.95 16.83 30.19
N TYR A 609 -18.40 18.06 30.05
CA TYR A 609 -18.90 18.86 31.17
C TYR A 609 -19.89 19.92 30.72
N LYS A 610 -21.12 19.85 31.19
CA LYS A 610 -22.17 20.87 30.99
C LYS A 610 -22.38 21.26 29.52
N GLY A 611 -22.33 20.28 28.59
CA GLY A 611 -22.55 20.51 27.16
C GLY A 611 -21.30 20.89 26.37
N PHE A 612 -20.12 20.90 27.01
CA PHE A 612 -18.82 21.01 26.34
C PHE A 612 -18.16 19.63 26.27
N ASP A 613 -17.67 19.30 25.09
CA ASP A 613 -16.91 18.08 24.84
C ASP A 613 -15.48 18.44 24.45
N PHE A 614 -14.50 17.75 25.04
CA PHE A 614 -13.10 17.81 24.62
C PHE A 614 -12.58 16.40 24.37
N SER A 615 -11.92 16.19 23.26
CA SER A 615 -11.28 14.91 22.96
C SER A 615 -9.91 15.15 22.34
N THR A 616 -8.92 14.40 22.81
CA THR A 616 -7.57 14.38 22.24
C THR A 616 -7.09 12.95 22.07
N TYR A 617 -6.29 12.72 21.01
CA TYR A 617 -5.70 11.44 20.69
C TYR A 617 -4.20 11.60 20.49
N PHE A 618 -3.44 10.72 21.13
CA PHE A 618 -2.00 10.59 20.97
C PHE A 618 -1.70 9.22 20.39
N GLN A 619 -0.81 9.19 19.42
CA GLN A 619 -0.33 7.97 18.79
C GLN A 619 1.19 7.99 18.80
N GLY A 620 1.80 6.83 19.04
CA GLY A 620 3.24 6.70 19.03
C GLY A 620 3.69 5.33 18.59
N VAL A 621 4.93 5.29 18.15
CA VAL A 621 5.66 4.10 17.77
C VAL A 621 6.88 4.00 18.68
N GLY A 622 7.05 2.87 19.33
CA GLY A 622 8.28 2.56 20.08
C GLY A 622 9.32 2.00 19.13
N SER A 623 10.55 2.01 19.51
CA SER A 623 11.73 1.52 18.77
C SER A 623 11.49 1.09 17.31
N ARG A 624 11.94 1.91 16.39
CA ARG A 624 11.88 1.67 14.95
C ARG A 624 13.11 2.30 14.31
N ASP A 625 13.78 1.58 13.46
CA ASP A 625 14.88 2.11 12.68
C ASP A 625 14.40 2.50 11.28
N TYR A 626 15.05 3.49 10.71
CA TYR A 626 14.79 3.92 9.34
C TYR A 626 16.09 3.95 8.55
N TRP A 627 16.16 3.16 7.50
CA TRP A 627 17.28 3.21 6.57
C TRP A 627 17.10 4.42 5.65
N ALA A 628 17.87 5.47 5.92
CA ALA A 628 17.85 6.67 5.09
C ALA A 628 18.49 6.39 3.74
N TYR A 629 17.74 6.50 2.67
CA TYR A 629 18.23 6.33 1.30
C TYR A 629 17.68 7.41 0.37
N GLY A 630 18.29 7.52 -0.81
CA GLY A 630 17.87 8.47 -1.83
C GLY A 630 18.08 9.93 -1.41
N ASN A 631 17.08 10.76 -1.63
CA ASN A 631 17.18 12.21 -1.46
C ASN A 631 17.38 12.66 0.00
N VAL A 632 16.90 11.88 0.95
CA VAL A 632 17.03 12.18 2.39
C VAL A 632 18.46 11.96 2.88
N ALA A 633 19.17 11.00 2.27
CA ALA A 633 20.54 10.67 2.63
C ALA A 633 21.60 11.60 2.01
N ILE A 634 21.23 12.44 1.04
CA ILE A 634 22.17 13.33 0.32
C ILE A 634 21.73 14.78 0.49
N PRO A 635 22.06 15.44 1.61
CA PRO A 635 21.56 16.78 1.91
C PRO A 635 22.08 17.88 0.98
N SER A 636 23.17 17.67 0.24
CA SER A 636 23.78 18.71 -0.61
C SER A 636 23.52 18.53 -2.12
N GLY A 637 22.88 17.45 -2.55
CA GLY A 637 22.54 17.23 -3.96
C GLY A 637 23.73 17.14 -4.93
N MET A 638 24.92 17.07 -4.44
CA MET A 638 26.10 16.83 -5.27
C MET A 638 26.27 15.32 -5.46
N SER A 639 25.63 14.75 -6.48
CA SER A 639 26.20 13.56 -7.11
C SER A 639 27.30 14.07 -8.03
N ALA A 640 28.51 13.66 -7.75
CA ALA A 640 29.62 13.78 -8.67
C ALA A 640 29.32 13.06 -9.99
#